data_3ce148c2139fc1f5f1f8397e4c35705f
#
_entry.id   3ce148c2139fc1f5f1f8397e4c35705f
#
_cell.length_a   1.000
_cell.length_b   1.000
_cell.length_c   1.000
_cell.angle_alpha   90.00
_cell.angle_beta   90.00
_cell.angle_gamma   90.00
#
_symmetry.space_group_name_H-M   'P 1'
#
loop_
_entity.id
_entity.type
_entity.pdbx_description
1 polymer ?
#
loop_
_entity_poly.entity_id
_entity_poly.type
_entity_poly.pdbx_seq_one_letter_code
_entity_poly.pdbx_strand_id
1 'polypeptide(L)'
;MLYKHLMMKVYSIGASSLWSMIKKQIKPAVILFLLLTILVGIVYPLVVTGIAQVIFPTQANGDLIVHDGNVVGSSLIGQPFSSPEYFWGRLSATSPIPYNAEASGGSNLGPQNPALISEVHARIDDLHAVDPNNTQLIPVDLVTSSGSGLDPDISPAAAYYQVPRVARVRNLSENDVSALVAANTENPLLGLFGEPAVNVLNLNLALDDLNAHTTTAPKEAVPLNQHTNTMFGITINDWVFLVLIGVILALLLVPMGEFMFRIYTGKQTFLSPVFIPLEGWLLKVCGAGSDTEMDWKEFTVAMMVFSVIGIAFVFILQEVQQYLPLNPLAAGPVSWDLSLNTAVSFATNTNWQFYVPETTISYLTQMMGLAVQNFMSAAVGMAVLVAFIYGFSRRSTLTIGNFWVLLLRGIWILLPISFVIALVLVSQGTPQTFGGPVTVPILNPVNDSNGNLVTTQSLSLGPAASQIAIKMLGTNGGGFFNANSAHPYENPTWLSNLIEIIAILLIPISLCFMFGKMIGSVKKGMAVLIAMTILFLPLLGLGIYSEMGGNPAFTPLGIDQTPSHLQPGGNMEGKEVRFGIVPSAAFSVITTVTSCGAVNSMHDSFMPLGGLVQIFDIQLGEIVYGGVGSGLYCMLVFII
;
A
#
# COMPACT_ATOMS: atom_id res chain seq x y z
N MET A 1 -10.45 45.16 -27.59
CA MET A 1 -9.14 45.80 -27.38
C MET A 1 -8.58 45.53 -25.99
N LEU A 2 -9.37 45.64 -24.93
CA LEU A 2 -8.91 45.37 -23.54
C LEU A 2 -8.40 43.92 -23.36
N TYR A 3 -9.08 42.93 -23.94
CA TYR A 3 -8.71 41.51 -23.85
C TYR A 3 -7.36 41.19 -24.54
N LYS A 4 -7.08 41.81 -25.70
CA LYS A 4 -5.78 41.72 -26.40
C LYS A 4 -4.64 42.40 -25.62
N HIS A 5 -4.93 43.47 -24.92
CA HIS A 5 -3.93 44.19 -24.12
C HIS A 5 -3.62 43.45 -22.80
N LEU A 6 -4.64 42.80 -22.18
CA LEU A 6 -4.44 41.91 -21.03
C LEU A 6 -3.62 40.68 -21.42
N MET A 7 -3.95 40.06 -22.55
CA MET A 7 -3.23 38.87 -23.04
C MET A 7 -1.78 39.15 -23.41
N MET A 8 -1.49 40.33 -24.05
CA MET A 8 -0.09 40.68 -24.37
C MET A 8 0.76 40.99 -23.14
N LYS A 9 0.19 41.53 -22.04
CA LYS A 9 0.90 41.68 -20.76
C LYS A 9 1.13 40.36 -20.01
N VAL A 10 0.31 39.35 -20.26
CA VAL A 10 0.46 38.02 -19.67
C VAL A 10 1.62 37.23 -20.32
N TYR A 11 1.92 37.48 -21.61
CA TYR A 11 2.90 36.71 -22.38
C TYR A 11 4.34 37.25 -22.42
N SER A 12 4.63 38.43 -21.86
CA SER A 12 6.01 38.98 -21.85
C SER A 12 6.62 38.97 -20.45
N ILE A 13 7.02 37.76 -19.98
CA ILE A 13 8.05 37.69 -18.93
C ILE A 13 9.39 37.85 -19.65
N GLY A 14 10.01 39.03 -19.55
CA GLY A 14 11.39 39.17 -20.01
C GLY A 14 12.30 38.22 -19.23
N ALA A 15 13.28 37.59 -19.88
CA ALA A 15 14.20 36.65 -19.25
C ALA A 15 14.88 37.21 -17.97
N SER A 16 15.13 38.50 -17.93
CA SER A 16 15.65 39.24 -16.75
C SER A 16 14.68 39.24 -15.56
N SER A 17 13.36 39.32 -15.82
CA SER A 17 12.32 39.28 -14.79
C SER A 17 12.15 37.90 -14.22
N LEU A 18 12.16 36.85 -15.06
CA LEU A 18 12.09 35.44 -14.61
C LEU A 18 13.30 35.09 -13.75
N TRP A 19 14.51 35.46 -14.18
CA TRP A 19 15.75 35.18 -13.42
C TRP A 19 15.74 35.88 -12.05
N SER A 20 15.21 37.08 -11.95
CA SER A 20 15.04 37.78 -10.68
C SER A 20 14.07 37.05 -9.75
N MET A 21 12.93 36.53 -10.27
CA MET A 21 11.96 35.76 -9.51
C MET A 21 12.59 34.44 -9.01
N ILE A 22 13.29 33.70 -9.87
CA ILE A 22 13.98 32.48 -9.49
C ILE A 22 14.97 32.75 -8.34
N LYS A 23 15.86 33.74 -8.47
CA LYS A 23 16.82 34.08 -7.41
C LYS A 23 16.16 34.37 -6.06
N LYS A 24 15.00 35.04 -6.06
CA LYS A 24 14.23 35.37 -4.85
C LYS A 24 13.71 34.08 -4.16
N GLN A 25 13.39 33.05 -4.92
CA GLN A 25 12.79 31.82 -4.40
C GLN A 25 13.81 30.72 -4.02
N ILE A 26 15.06 30.78 -4.49
CA ILE A 26 16.08 29.75 -4.20
C ILE A 26 16.32 29.62 -2.68
N LYS A 27 16.55 30.74 -1.98
CA LYS A 27 16.88 30.70 -0.54
C LYS A 27 15.76 30.11 0.29
N PRO A 28 14.49 30.57 0.18
CA PRO A 28 13.36 29.92 0.87
C PRO A 28 13.23 28.44 0.52
N ALA A 29 13.36 28.08 -0.76
CA ALA A 29 13.23 26.71 -1.22
C ALA A 29 14.27 25.79 -0.59
N VAL A 30 15.55 26.12 -0.66
CA VAL A 30 16.63 25.29 -0.12
C VAL A 30 16.51 25.14 1.40
N ILE A 31 16.32 26.25 2.11
CA ILE A 31 16.27 26.20 3.58
C ILE A 31 15.04 25.43 4.05
N LEU A 32 13.87 25.71 3.49
CA LEU A 32 12.64 25.04 3.89
C LEU A 32 12.68 23.56 3.52
N PHE A 33 13.19 23.21 2.33
CA PHE A 33 13.37 21.82 1.92
C PHE A 33 14.25 21.06 2.91
N LEU A 34 15.41 21.59 3.29
CA LEU A 34 16.32 20.96 4.24
C LEU A 34 15.68 20.80 5.64
N LEU A 35 15.01 21.84 6.15
CA LEU A 35 14.36 21.79 7.46
C LEU A 35 13.21 20.77 7.49
N LEU A 36 12.42 20.73 6.43
CA LEU A 36 11.36 19.74 6.30
C LEU A 36 11.93 18.31 6.11
N THR A 37 13.03 18.16 5.34
CA THR A 37 13.72 16.87 5.23
C THR A 37 14.18 16.36 6.60
N ILE A 38 14.72 17.22 7.45
CA ILE A 38 15.06 16.85 8.83
C ILE A 38 13.80 16.45 9.61
N LEU A 39 12.74 17.24 9.51
CA LEU A 39 11.50 16.99 10.26
C LEU A 39 10.83 15.66 9.85
N VAL A 40 10.57 15.48 8.56
CA VAL A 40 9.77 14.34 8.09
C VAL A 40 10.61 13.14 7.64
N GLY A 41 11.91 13.35 7.32
CA GLY A 41 12.83 12.28 6.90
C GLY A 41 13.72 11.74 8.04
N ILE A 42 13.91 12.49 9.12
CA ILE A 42 14.73 12.04 10.26
C ILE A 42 13.90 12.00 11.55
N VAL A 43 13.37 13.14 11.99
CA VAL A 43 12.68 13.22 13.29
C VAL A 43 11.45 12.33 13.32
N TYR A 44 10.59 12.41 12.31
CA TYR A 44 9.38 11.61 12.25
C TYR A 44 9.64 10.09 12.25
N PRO A 45 10.49 9.51 11.37
CA PRO A 45 10.78 8.08 11.43
C PRO A 45 11.46 7.66 12.74
N LEU A 46 12.36 8.47 13.30
CA LEU A 46 13.02 8.18 14.58
C LEU A 46 12.02 8.14 15.74
N VAL A 47 11.07 9.08 15.80
CA VAL A 47 10.04 9.10 16.84
C VAL A 47 9.11 7.90 16.69
N VAL A 48 8.68 7.57 15.46
CA VAL A 48 7.87 6.37 15.22
C VAL A 48 8.63 5.12 15.64
N THR A 49 9.91 4.98 15.26
CA THR A 49 10.75 3.84 15.64
C THR A 49 10.92 3.76 17.15
N GLY A 50 11.23 4.88 17.82
CA GLY A 50 11.40 4.89 19.27
C GLY A 50 10.15 4.42 20.03
N ILE A 51 8.97 4.86 19.60
CA ILE A 51 7.69 4.42 20.19
C ILE A 51 7.40 2.97 19.83
N ALA A 52 7.60 2.58 18.57
CA ALA A 52 7.37 1.22 18.06
C ALA A 52 8.21 0.18 18.84
N GLN A 53 9.50 0.45 19.03
CA GLN A 53 10.41 -0.45 19.74
C GLN A 53 10.07 -0.61 21.25
N VAL A 54 9.39 0.39 21.85
CA VAL A 54 8.97 0.32 23.26
C VAL A 54 7.62 -0.37 23.42
N ILE A 55 6.65 -0.06 22.53
CA ILE A 55 5.26 -0.52 22.69
C ILE A 55 5.01 -1.83 21.92
N PHE A 56 5.61 -2.01 20.75
CA PHE A 56 5.40 -3.13 19.83
C PHE A 56 6.71 -3.77 19.38
N PRO A 57 7.61 -4.20 20.30
CA PRO A 57 8.96 -4.64 19.94
C PRO A 57 8.96 -5.87 19.00
N THR A 58 8.04 -6.80 19.15
CA THR A 58 7.94 -8.00 18.29
C THR A 58 7.54 -7.60 16.88
N GLN A 59 6.44 -6.88 16.73
CA GLN A 59 5.89 -6.44 15.45
C GLN A 59 6.85 -5.51 14.71
N ALA A 60 7.44 -4.56 15.43
CA ALA A 60 8.41 -3.60 14.85
C ALA A 60 9.66 -4.27 14.27
N ASN A 61 10.00 -5.48 14.72
CA ASN A 61 11.16 -6.25 14.26
C ASN A 61 10.79 -7.45 13.38
N GLY A 62 9.59 -7.44 12.75
CA GLY A 62 9.21 -8.40 11.72
C GLY A 62 8.51 -9.65 12.21
N ASP A 63 7.95 -9.62 13.42
CA ASP A 63 7.12 -10.69 14.00
C ASP A 63 7.75 -12.08 13.88
N LEU A 64 9.01 -12.18 14.38
CA LEU A 64 9.85 -13.36 14.24
C LEU A 64 9.36 -14.52 15.12
N ILE A 65 9.29 -15.70 14.54
CA ILE A 65 8.95 -16.96 15.23
C ILE A 65 10.23 -17.53 15.87
N VAL A 66 10.15 -17.79 17.17
CA VAL A 66 11.22 -18.48 17.92
C VAL A 66 10.75 -19.87 18.28
N HIS A 67 11.44 -20.90 17.79
CA HIS A 67 11.20 -22.32 18.09
C HIS A 67 12.48 -22.94 18.66
N ASP A 68 12.39 -23.62 19.81
CA ASP A 68 13.53 -24.19 20.54
C ASP A 68 14.70 -23.21 20.76
N GLY A 69 14.37 -21.93 21.02
CA GLY A 69 15.36 -20.88 21.29
C GLY A 69 16.04 -20.29 20.05
N ASN A 70 15.69 -20.76 18.85
CA ASN A 70 16.22 -20.26 17.58
C ASN A 70 15.14 -19.51 16.80
N VAL A 71 15.52 -18.47 16.08
CA VAL A 71 14.63 -17.81 15.13
C VAL A 71 14.51 -18.70 13.89
N VAL A 72 13.29 -19.13 13.57
CA VAL A 72 13.02 -20.07 12.46
C VAL A 72 12.27 -19.44 11.30
N GLY A 73 11.74 -18.24 11.45
CA GLY A 73 10.98 -17.54 10.41
C GLY A 73 10.28 -16.31 10.93
N SER A 74 9.32 -15.84 10.17
CA SER A 74 8.36 -14.80 10.57
C SER A 74 6.93 -15.33 10.39
N SER A 75 6.01 -14.92 11.25
CA SER A 75 4.59 -15.26 11.09
C SER A 75 3.97 -14.65 9.83
N LEU A 76 4.60 -13.59 9.31
CA LEU A 76 4.09 -12.82 8.16
C LEU A 76 4.71 -13.23 6.82
N ILE A 77 5.83 -13.96 6.82
CA ILE A 77 6.53 -14.34 5.58
C ILE A 77 6.54 -15.86 5.44
N GLY A 78 5.95 -16.35 4.36
CA GLY A 78 5.93 -17.76 4.06
C GLY A 78 7.31 -18.36 3.76
N GLN A 79 7.42 -19.69 3.87
CA GLN A 79 8.58 -20.46 3.46
C GLN A 79 8.19 -21.52 2.43
N PRO A 80 9.12 -21.97 1.57
CA PRO A 80 8.85 -23.02 0.61
C PRO A 80 8.73 -24.39 1.31
N PHE A 81 7.72 -25.15 0.94
CA PHE A 81 7.53 -26.55 1.32
C PHE A 81 7.20 -27.37 0.08
N SER A 82 8.00 -28.42 -0.19
CA SER A 82 7.83 -29.33 -1.33
C SER A 82 7.83 -30.80 -0.93
N SER A 83 8.30 -31.14 0.27
CA SER A 83 8.28 -32.53 0.76
C SER A 83 6.86 -32.98 1.09
N PRO A 84 6.48 -34.22 0.76
CA PRO A 84 5.12 -34.74 0.93
C PRO A 84 4.67 -34.90 2.39
N GLU A 85 5.59 -34.89 3.36
CA GLU A 85 5.30 -34.89 4.79
C GLU A 85 4.84 -33.56 5.36
N TYR A 86 4.98 -32.43 4.62
CA TYR A 86 4.57 -31.11 5.04
C TYR A 86 3.34 -30.61 4.30
N PHE A 87 2.62 -29.68 4.91
CA PHE A 87 1.64 -28.86 4.20
C PHE A 87 2.36 -27.92 3.24
N TRP A 88 1.90 -27.87 2.01
CA TRP A 88 2.43 -26.99 0.98
C TRP A 88 1.68 -25.66 0.99
N GLY A 89 2.43 -24.59 0.84
CA GLY A 89 1.90 -23.25 0.66
C GLY A 89 1.41 -22.99 -0.77
N ARG A 90 1.08 -21.75 -1.03
CA ARG A 90 0.72 -21.24 -2.36
C ARG A 90 1.89 -21.30 -3.32
N LEU A 91 1.61 -21.20 -4.63
CA LEU A 91 2.65 -20.96 -5.62
C LEU A 91 3.29 -19.59 -5.38
N SER A 92 4.62 -19.52 -5.56
CA SER A 92 5.41 -18.31 -5.43
C SER A 92 6.14 -18.04 -6.73
N ALA A 93 5.94 -16.85 -7.29
CA ALA A 93 6.58 -16.41 -8.53
C ALA A 93 7.95 -15.71 -8.30
N THR A 94 8.45 -15.68 -7.08
CA THR A 94 9.76 -15.06 -6.77
C THR A 94 10.92 -15.88 -7.33
N SER A 95 12.03 -15.23 -7.61
CA SER A 95 13.25 -15.81 -8.16
C SER A 95 14.46 -15.35 -7.34
N PRO A 96 15.56 -16.13 -7.22
CA PRO A 96 15.83 -17.46 -7.83
C PRO A 96 15.22 -18.65 -7.10
N ILE A 97 14.56 -18.40 -5.95
CA ILE A 97 13.85 -19.42 -5.15
C ILE A 97 12.41 -18.96 -4.89
N PRO A 98 11.47 -19.90 -4.67
CA PRO A 98 10.17 -19.58 -4.11
C PRO A 98 10.31 -18.91 -2.74
N TYR A 99 9.41 -17.97 -2.43
CA TYR A 99 9.41 -17.23 -1.15
C TYR A 99 10.69 -16.44 -0.89
N ASN A 100 11.29 -15.86 -1.95
CA ASN A 100 12.46 -15.00 -1.81
C ASN A 100 12.06 -13.63 -1.23
N ALA A 101 12.27 -13.43 0.06
CA ALA A 101 11.89 -12.19 0.75
C ALA A 101 12.85 -11.02 0.47
N GLU A 102 13.90 -11.21 -0.32
CA GLU A 102 14.76 -10.12 -0.84
C GLU A 102 14.28 -9.58 -2.20
N ALA A 103 13.28 -10.25 -2.83
CA ALA A 103 12.74 -9.82 -4.12
C ALA A 103 11.28 -10.26 -4.25
N SER A 104 10.41 -9.61 -3.47
CA SER A 104 8.97 -9.90 -3.48
C SER A 104 8.32 -9.57 -4.83
N GLY A 105 7.32 -10.34 -5.25
CA GLY A 105 6.58 -10.09 -6.49
C GLY A 105 5.69 -11.26 -6.89
N GLY A 106 4.63 -10.94 -7.64
CA GLY A 106 3.71 -11.92 -8.20
C GLY A 106 4.10 -12.35 -9.62
N SER A 107 3.38 -13.32 -10.17
CA SER A 107 3.55 -13.81 -11.54
C SER A 107 3.25 -12.75 -12.60
N ASN A 108 2.32 -11.83 -12.31
CA ASN A 108 1.75 -10.86 -13.24
C ASN A 108 1.16 -11.52 -14.51
N LEU A 109 0.74 -12.79 -14.40
CA LEU A 109 0.14 -13.53 -15.51
C LEU A 109 -1.36 -13.26 -15.58
N GLY A 110 -1.81 -12.82 -16.75
CA GLY A 110 -3.22 -12.62 -17.02
C GLY A 110 -3.98 -13.95 -17.14
N PRO A 111 -5.31 -13.94 -16.93
CA PRO A 111 -6.13 -15.17 -16.83
C PRO A 111 -6.17 -16.02 -18.11
N GLN A 112 -5.84 -15.45 -19.27
CA GLN A 112 -5.75 -16.15 -20.55
C GLN A 112 -4.31 -16.46 -20.99
N ASN A 113 -3.31 -16.13 -20.14
CA ASN A 113 -1.92 -16.38 -20.48
C ASN A 113 -1.63 -17.89 -20.49
N PRO A 114 -1.09 -18.47 -21.59
CA PRO A 114 -0.74 -19.88 -21.64
C PRO A 114 0.25 -20.31 -20.54
N ALA A 115 1.14 -19.42 -20.09
CA ALA A 115 2.07 -19.71 -19.00
C ALA A 115 1.33 -19.98 -17.69
N LEU A 116 0.30 -19.17 -17.34
CA LEU A 116 -0.53 -19.41 -16.17
C LEU A 116 -1.17 -20.81 -16.20
N ILE A 117 -1.75 -21.17 -17.34
CA ILE A 117 -2.40 -22.47 -17.51
C ILE A 117 -1.37 -23.61 -17.37
N SER A 118 -0.15 -23.44 -17.90
CA SER A 118 0.92 -24.42 -17.77
C SER A 118 1.40 -24.58 -16.32
N GLU A 119 1.55 -23.48 -15.58
CA GLU A 119 1.93 -23.50 -14.15
C GLU A 119 0.86 -24.18 -13.30
N VAL A 120 -0.42 -23.90 -13.56
CA VAL A 120 -1.54 -24.55 -12.88
C VAL A 120 -1.56 -26.04 -13.17
N HIS A 121 -1.36 -26.48 -14.42
CA HIS A 121 -1.25 -27.90 -14.76
C HIS A 121 -0.08 -28.56 -14.05
N ALA A 122 1.11 -27.97 -14.07
CA ALA A 122 2.27 -28.52 -13.38
C ALA A 122 2.00 -28.70 -11.87
N ARG A 123 1.35 -27.73 -11.24
CA ARG A 123 1.00 -27.81 -9.81
C ARG A 123 -0.05 -28.90 -9.52
N ILE A 124 -1.04 -29.07 -10.40
CA ILE A 124 -2.02 -30.18 -10.31
C ILE A 124 -1.31 -31.52 -10.41
N ASP A 125 -0.39 -31.67 -11.38
CA ASP A 125 0.39 -32.90 -11.55
C ASP A 125 1.25 -33.21 -10.32
N ASP A 126 1.90 -32.19 -9.73
CA ASP A 126 2.67 -32.34 -8.49
C ASP A 126 1.80 -32.82 -7.31
N LEU A 127 0.62 -32.22 -7.13
CA LEU A 127 -0.33 -32.60 -6.08
C LEU A 127 -0.83 -34.03 -6.27
N HIS A 128 -1.18 -34.42 -7.49
CA HIS A 128 -1.62 -35.78 -7.80
C HIS A 128 -0.49 -36.81 -7.70
N ALA A 129 0.75 -36.42 -8.03
CA ALA A 129 1.91 -37.33 -7.90
C ALA A 129 2.15 -37.78 -6.44
N VAL A 130 1.93 -36.88 -5.47
CA VAL A 130 2.11 -37.22 -4.04
C VAL A 130 0.84 -37.77 -3.37
N ASP A 131 -0.35 -37.55 -3.97
CA ASP A 131 -1.63 -38.00 -3.46
C ASP A 131 -2.58 -38.48 -4.59
N PRO A 132 -2.23 -39.59 -5.29
CA PRO A 132 -2.93 -40.05 -6.48
C PRO A 132 -4.37 -40.55 -6.23
N ASN A 133 -4.74 -40.81 -4.99
CA ASN A 133 -6.06 -41.29 -4.62
C ASN A 133 -7.01 -40.16 -4.21
N ASN A 134 -6.54 -38.92 -4.13
CA ASN A 134 -7.36 -37.77 -3.80
C ASN A 134 -8.18 -37.35 -5.02
N THR A 135 -9.50 -37.45 -4.92
CA THR A 135 -10.45 -37.11 -6.00
C THR A 135 -11.24 -35.83 -5.69
N GLN A 136 -10.88 -35.15 -4.62
CA GLN A 136 -11.52 -33.87 -4.27
C GLN A 136 -11.13 -32.78 -5.28
N LEU A 137 -11.99 -31.79 -5.46
CA LEU A 137 -11.63 -30.59 -6.23
C LEU A 137 -10.51 -29.85 -5.50
N ILE A 138 -9.54 -29.34 -6.25
CA ILE A 138 -8.39 -28.66 -5.69
C ILE A 138 -8.78 -27.20 -5.37
N PRO A 139 -8.63 -26.72 -4.12
CA PRO A 139 -8.85 -25.31 -3.78
C PRO A 139 -7.97 -24.36 -4.62
N VAL A 140 -8.57 -23.28 -5.09
CA VAL A 140 -7.95 -22.39 -6.08
C VAL A 140 -6.63 -21.78 -5.59
N ASP A 141 -6.50 -21.50 -4.31
CA ASP A 141 -5.29 -20.93 -3.72
C ASP A 141 -4.08 -21.88 -3.71
N LEU A 142 -4.28 -23.21 -3.78
CA LEU A 142 -3.19 -24.18 -3.93
C LEU A 142 -2.55 -24.20 -5.32
N VAL A 143 -3.24 -23.71 -6.33
CA VAL A 143 -2.81 -23.75 -7.74
C VAL A 143 -2.56 -22.38 -8.35
N THR A 144 -2.71 -21.31 -7.56
CA THR A 144 -2.50 -19.93 -7.99
C THR A 144 -1.37 -19.26 -7.20
N SER A 145 -0.63 -18.37 -7.87
CA SER A 145 0.43 -17.61 -7.23
C SER A 145 -0.13 -16.46 -6.38
N SER A 146 0.53 -16.17 -5.26
CA SER A 146 0.21 -14.96 -4.48
C SER A 146 0.72 -13.70 -5.15
N GLY A 147 0.17 -12.55 -4.78
CA GLY A 147 0.60 -11.26 -5.29
C GLY A 147 2.00 -10.88 -4.84
N SER A 148 2.38 -11.25 -3.62
CA SER A 148 3.71 -10.99 -3.07
C SER A 148 4.76 -12.05 -3.39
N GLY A 149 4.31 -13.29 -3.69
CA GLY A 149 5.18 -14.47 -3.69
C GLY A 149 5.66 -14.88 -2.30
N LEU A 150 5.12 -14.27 -1.24
CA LEU A 150 5.53 -14.45 0.16
C LEU A 150 4.36 -14.76 1.09
N ASP A 151 3.14 -14.98 0.55
CA ASP A 151 1.94 -15.23 1.34
C ASP A 151 2.17 -16.40 2.32
N PRO A 152 2.15 -16.17 3.65
CA PRO A 152 2.38 -17.23 4.62
C PRO A 152 1.19 -18.18 4.74
N ASP A 153 0.04 -17.80 4.17
CA ASP A 153 -1.25 -18.39 4.44
C ASP A 153 -1.78 -19.21 3.27
N ILE A 154 -2.54 -20.23 3.61
CA ILE A 154 -3.45 -20.94 2.71
C ILE A 154 -4.85 -20.92 3.31
N SER A 155 -5.86 -21.14 2.48
CA SER A 155 -7.23 -21.30 2.96
C SER A 155 -7.38 -22.58 3.81
N PRO A 156 -8.30 -22.63 4.78
CA PRO A 156 -8.61 -23.88 5.47
C PRO A 156 -9.01 -25.01 4.50
N ALA A 157 -9.70 -24.70 3.39
CA ALA A 157 -10.00 -25.69 2.35
C ALA A 157 -8.73 -26.30 1.77
N ALA A 158 -7.73 -25.47 1.47
CA ALA A 158 -6.42 -25.91 0.97
C ALA A 158 -5.64 -26.76 2.00
N ALA A 159 -5.75 -26.42 3.28
CA ALA A 159 -5.15 -27.22 4.35
C ALA A 159 -5.85 -28.58 4.47
N TYR A 160 -7.19 -28.62 4.55
CA TYR A 160 -7.95 -29.88 4.64
C TYR A 160 -7.78 -30.78 3.41
N TYR A 161 -7.65 -30.22 2.20
CA TYR A 161 -7.34 -30.98 0.99
C TYR A 161 -6.05 -31.82 1.14
N GLN A 162 -5.07 -31.34 1.89
CA GLN A 162 -3.77 -31.96 2.08
C GLN A 162 -3.72 -32.96 3.25
N VAL A 163 -4.72 -32.98 4.14
CA VAL A 163 -4.76 -33.81 5.35
C VAL A 163 -4.54 -35.32 5.05
N PRO A 164 -5.23 -35.96 4.06
CA PRO A 164 -5.05 -37.38 3.80
C PRO A 164 -3.61 -37.75 3.44
N ARG A 165 -2.96 -36.89 2.64
CA ARG A 165 -1.56 -37.09 2.24
C ARG A 165 -0.62 -36.97 3.43
N VAL A 166 -0.72 -35.89 4.21
CA VAL A 166 0.17 -35.62 5.35
C VAL A 166 0.00 -36.71 6.41
N ALA A 167 -1.23 -37.08 6.76
CA ALA A 167 -1.53 -38.13 7.71
C ALA A 167 -0.91 -39.46 7.28
N ARG A 168 -1.08 -39.86 6.02
CA ARG A 168 -0.52 -41.08 5.46
C ARG A 168 1.00 -41.09 5.52
N VAL A 169 1.67 -40.05 5.08
CA VAL A 169 3.13 -39.97 4.98
C VAL A 169 3.76 -39.95 6.38
N ARG A 170 3.14 -39.24 7.33
CA ARG A 170 3.60 -39.14 8.72
C ARG A 170 3.15 -40.29 9.62
N ASN A 171 2.33 -41.20 9.09
CA ASN A 171 1.72 -42.32 9.87
C ASN A 171 0.91 -41.83 11.08
N LEU A 172 0.17 -40.71 10.87
CA LEU A 172 -0.76 -40.12 11.83
C LEU A 172 -2.21 -40.45 11.45
N SER A 173 -3.16 -40.28 12.37
CA SER A 173 -4.58 -40.34 12.00
C SER A 173 -5.01 -39.06 11.29
N GLU A 174 -5.91 -39.16 10.30
CA GLU A 174 -6.48 -38.00 9.62
C GLU A 174 -7.24 -37.08 10.60
N ASN A 175 -7.81 -37.66 11.66
CA ASN A 175 -8.49 -36.89 12.70
C ASN A 175 -7.52 -36.02 13.49
N ASP A 176 -6.33 -36.53 13.85
CA ASP A 176 -5.33 -35.73 14.57
C ASP A 176 -4.78 -34.61 13.70
N VAL A 177 -4.51 -34.89 12.44
CA VAL A 177 -4.03 -33.88 11.48
C VAL A 177 -5.12 -32.85 11.18
N SER A 178 -6.39 -33.26 11.05
CA SER A 178 -7.53 -32.33 10.89
C SER A 178 -7.73 -31.45 12.11
N ALA A 179 -7.58 -32.01 13.32
CA ALA A 179 -7.65 -31.25 14.55
C ALA A 179 -6.50 -30.22 14.66
N LEU A 180 -5.32 -30.56 14.16
CA LEU A 180 -4.18 -29.66 14.09
C LEU A 180 -4.47 -28.49 13.13
N VAL A 181 -5.02 -28.75 11.95
CA VAL A 181 -5.47 -27.71 11.01
C VAL A 181 -6.50 -26.79 11.69
N ALA A 182 -7.52 -27.36 12.34
CA ALA A 182 -8.53 -26.57 13.05
C ALA A 182 -7.94 -25.69 14.17
N ALA A 183 -6.94 -26.20 14.89
CA ALA A 183 -6.26 -25.48 15.97
C ALA A 183 -5.39 -24.31 15.45
N ASN A 184 -4.82 -24.46 14.25
CA ASN A 184 -3.99 -23.45 13.57
C ASN A 184 -4.76 -22.59 12.56
N THR A 185 -6.09 -22.72 12.48
CA THR A 185 -6.93 -21.85 11.67
C THR A 185 -7.19 -20.56 12.42
N GLU A 186 -6.74 -19.44 11.85
CA GLU A 186 -7.10 -18.10 12.28
C GLU A 186 -8.47 -17.76 11.73
N ASN A 187 -9.41 -17.52 12.62
CA ASN A 187 -10.76 -17.12 12.23
C ASN A 187 -10.88 -15.62 12.10
N PRO A 188 -11.80 -15.11 11.25
CA PRO A 188 -12.10 -13.70 11.14
C PRO A 188 -12.33 -13.04 12.51
N LEU A 189 -11.78 -11.85 12.72
CA LEU A 189 -11.97 -11.09 13.96
C LEU A 189 -13.47 -10.86 14.21
N LEU A 190 -13.98 -11.26 15.39
CA LEU A 190 -15.40 -11.26 15.74
C LEU A 190 -16.28 -12.11 14.80
N GLY A 191 -15.69 -13.00 14.00
CA GLY A 191 -16.39 -13.81 13.00
C GLY A 191 -16.87 -13.02 11.77
N LEU A 192 -16.42 -11.75 11.60
CA LEU A 192 -16.92 -10.84 10.57
C LEU A 192 -15.81 -10.16 9.75
N PHE A 193 -14.58 -10.11 10.28
CA PHE A 193 -13.54 -9.24 9.72
C PHE A 193 -12.31 -10.05 9.31
N GLY A 194 -12.11 -10.20 8.00
CA GLY A 194 -11.03 -10.96 7.37
C GLY A 194 -11.51 -12.31 6.83
N GLU A 195 -10.60 -13.00 6.16
CA GLU A 195 -10.80 -14.37 5.69
C GLU A 195 -10.23 -15.37 6.70
N PRO A 196 -10.80 -16.58 6.81
CA PRO A 196 -10.17 -17.62 7.57
C PRO A 196 -8.89 -18.08 6.86
N ALA A 197 -7.80 -18.20 7.60
CA ALA A 197 -6.49 -18.52 7.05
C ALA A 197 -5.74 -19.51 7.93
N VAL A 198 -4.83 -20.25 7.32
CA VAL A 198 -3.93 -21.20 8.00
C VAL A 198 -2.49 -20.85 7.64
N ASN A 199 -1.72 -20.40 8.61
CA ASN A 199 -0.32 -20.12 8.44
C ASN A 199 0.47 -21.42 8.26
N VAL A 200 1.08 -21.60 7.09
CA VAL A 200 1.73 -22.86 6.70
C VAL A 200 2.95 -23.18 7.55
N LEU A 201 3.76 -22.17 7.88
CA LEU A 201 4.95 -22.36 8.71
C LEU A 201 4.57 -22.78 10.13
N ASN A 202 3.63 -22.07 10.75
CA ASN A 202 3.15 -22.43 12.09
C ASN A 202 2.50 -23.81 12.12
N LEU A 203 1.70 -24.15 11.11
CA LEU A 203 1.09 -25.48 10.99
C LEU A 203 2.13 -26.59 10.86
N ASN A 204 3.18 -26.39 10.06
CA ASN A 204 4.24 -27.38 9.88
C ASN A 204 5.13 -27.53 11.13
N LEU A 205 5.41 -26.45 11.85
CA LEU A 205 6.08 -26.51 13.15
C LEU A 205 5.24 -27.30 14.18
N ALA A 206 3.96 -26.99 14.28
CA ALA A 206 3.04 -27.73 15.15
C ALA A 206 2.89 -29.21 14.75
N LEU A 207 3.02 -29.54 13.46
CA LEU A 207 3.02 -30.90 12.95
C LEU A 207 4.30 -31.67 13.36
N ASP A 208 5.46 -31.00 13.38
CA ASP A 208 6.72 -31.58 13.84
C ASP A 208 6.66 -31.85 15.35
N ASP A 209 6.07 -30.95 16.15
CA ASP A 209 5.86 -31.11 17.58
C ASP A 209 4.92 -32.28 17.93
N LEU A 210 3.92 -32.55 17.08
CA LEU A 210 2.99 -33.70 17.25
C LEU A 210 3.73 -35.04 17.22
N ASN A 211 4.78 -35.17 16.40
CA ASN A 211 5.61 -36.36 16.35
C ASN A 211 6.51 -36.53 17.59
N ALA A 212 6.80 -35.44 18.31
CA ALA A 212 7.64 -35.45 19.50
C ALA A 212 6.86 -35.74 20.80
N HIS A 213 5.56 -35.41 20.84
CA HIS A 213 4.74 -35.54 22.06
C HIS A 213 3.31 -36.01 21.76
N THR A 214 2.99 -37.25 22.15
CA THR A 214 1.61 -37.77 22.12
C THR A 214 0.78 -37.08 23.21
N THR A 215 -0.33 -36.45 22.82
CA THR A 215 -1.48 -36.01 23.64
C THR A 215 -1.69 -34.49 23.85
N THR A 216 -2.56 -33.92 23.04
CA THR A 216 -3.56 -32.95 23.50
C THR A 216 -4.89 -33.27 22.80
N ALA A 217 -5.99 -33.26 23.56
CA ALA A 217 -7.32 -33.57 23.04
C ALA A 217 -7.76 -32.61 21.94
N PRO A 218 -8.38 -33.08 20.84
CA PRO A 218 -8.73 -32.25 19.69
C PRO A 218 -9.86 -31.30 20.01
N LYS A 219 -9.76 -30.06 19.48
CA LYS A 219 -10.95 -29.25 19.19
C LYS A 219 -11.77 -30.00 18.11
N GLU A 220 -13.11 -30.01 18.23
CA GLU A 220 -13.97 -30.61 17.22
C GLU A 220 -13.67 -30.04 15.83
N ALA A 221 -13.49 -30.92 14.85
CA ALA A 221 -13.32 -30.53 13.45
C ALA A 221 -14.51 -29.70 12.97
N VAL A 222 -14.25 -28.58 12.33
CA VAL A 222 -15.28 -27.72 11.75
C VAL A 222 -15.99 -28.48 10.62
N PRO A 223 -17.34 -28.57 10.60
CA PRO A 223 -18.05 -29.28 9.53
C PRO A 223 -17.78 -28.63 8.18
N LEU A 224 -17.29 -29.40 7.21
CA LEU A 224 -16.93 -28.96 5.85
C LEU A 224 -18.09 -28.41 5.00
N ASN A 225 -19.36 -28.53 5.45
CA ASN A 225 -20.56 -28.24 4.67
C ASN A 225 -21.43 -27.12 5.25
N GLN A 226 -20.85 -26.01 5.67
CA GLN A 226 -21.68 -24.84 6.00
C GLN A 226 -21.82 -23.92 4.77
N HIS A 227 -23.06 -23.74 4.29
CA HIS A 227 -23.38 -22.76 3.25
C HIS A 227 -23.09 -21.36 3.78
N THR A 228 -22.25 -20.61 3.07
CA THR A 228 -22.07 -19.18 3.33
C THR A 228 -23.33 -18.43 2.94
N ASN A 229 -23.83 -17.58 3.83
CA ASN A 229 -24.88 -16.64 3.48
C ASN A 229 -24.31 -15.58 2.54
N THR A 230 -24.72 -15.60 1.28
CA THR A 230 -24.31 -14.60 0.28
C THR A 230 -25.49 -13.74 -0.14
N MET A 231 -25.24 -12.46 -0.37
CA MET A 231 -26.18 -11.53 -0.99
C MET A 231 -25.55 -10.98 -2.27
N PHE A 232 -26.17 -11.23 -3.42
CA PHE A 232 -25.61 -10.96 -4.75
C PHE A 232 -24.27 -11.67 -5.01
N GLY A 233 -24.08 -12.86 -4.41
CA GLY A 233 -22.83 -13.62 -4.52
C GLY A 233 -21.72 -13.18 -3.55
N ILE A 234 -21.86 -12.03 -2.91
CA ILE A 234 -20.88 -11.46 -1.95
C ILE A 234 -21.21 -12.01 -0.55
N THR A 235 -20.20 -12.38 0.22
CA THR A 235 -20.39 -12.85 1.61
C THR A 235 -20.86 -11.71 2.52
N ILE A 236 -21.50 -12.05 3.64
CA ILE A 236 -21.91 -11.02 4.60
C ILE A 236 -20.69 -10.28 5.17
N ASN A 237 -19.57 -10.97 5.35
CA ASN A 237 -18.33 -10.39 5.86
C ASN A 237 -17.80 -9.32 4.90
N ASP A 238 -17.77 -9.60 3.62
CA ASP A 238 -17.36 -8.65 2.59
C ASP A 238 -18.29 -7.44 2.49
N TRP A 239 -19.59 -7.66 2.62
CA TRP A 239 -20.54 -6.54 2.70
C TRP A 239 -20.29 -5.66 3.93
N VAL A 240 -20.02 -6.26 5.09
CA VAL A 240 -19.66 -5.52 6.30
C VAL A 240 -18.39 -4.71 6.07
N PHE A 241 -17.39 -5.25 5.40
CA PHE A 241 -16.16 -4.54 5.04
C PHE A 241 -16.44 -3.31 4.17
N LEU A 242 -17.18 -3.46 3.07
CA LEU A 242 -17.53 -2.37 2.15
C LEU A 242 -18.37 -1.28 2.84
N VAL A 243 -19.35 -1.68 3.63
CA VAL A 243 -20.20 -0.75 4.39
C VAL A 243 -19.38 -0.02 5.46
N LEU A 244 -18.48 -0.70 6.14
CA LEU A 244 -17.61 -0.11 7.17
C LEU A 244 -16.71 0.99 6.59
N ILE A 245 -16.12 0.76 5.42
CA ILE A 245 -15.36 1.80 4.69
C ILE A 245 -16.25 3.03 4.47
N GLY A 246 -17.45 2.83 3.91
CA GLY A 246 -18.37 3.93 3.62
C GLY A 246 -18.79 4.69 4.88
N VAL A 247 -19.11 3.99 5.98
CA VAL A 247 -19.49 4.59 7.26
C VAL A 247 -18.36 5.38 7.88
N ILE A 248 -17.13 4.82 7.94
CA ILE A 248 -15.98 5.51 8.51
C ILE A 248 -15.65 6.77 7.70
N LEU A 249 -15.64 6.69 6.39
CA LEU A 249 -15.38 7.84 5.53
C LEU A 249 -16.48 8.91 5.67
N ALA A 250 -17.75 8.53 5.77
CA ALA A 250 -18.84 9.47 6.01
C ALA A 250 -18.71 10.19 7.37
N LEU A 251 -18.28 9.48 8.41
CA LEU A 251 -18.06 10.04 9.74
C LEU A 251 -16.83 10.99 9.76
N LEU A 252 -15.78 10.67 9.02
CA LEU A 252 -14.55 11.44 8.99
C LEU A 252 -14.59 12.63 8.00
N LEU A 253 -15.42 12.59 6.99
CA LEU A 253 -15.55 13.59 5.93
C LEU A 253 -15.66 15.02 6.48
N VAL A 254 -16.63 15.26 7.35
CA VAL A 254 -16.92 16.61 7.89
C VAL A 254 -15.83 17.08 8.86
N PRO A 255 -15.44 16.30 9.89
CA PRO A 255 -14.36 16.70 10.79
C PRO A 255 -13.04 16.98 10.07
N MET A 256 -12.66 16.12 9.13
CA MET A 256 -11.42 16.26 8.40
C MET A 256 -11.45 17.46 7.44
N GLY A 257 -12.53 17.64 6.70
CA GLY A 257 -12.69 18.80 5.82
C GLY A 257 -12.75 20.13 6.60
N GLU A 258 -13.36 20.18 7.78
CA GLU A 258 -13.34 21.34 8.66
C GLU A 258 -11.94 21.61 9.22
N PHE A 259 -11.20 20.55 9.61
CA PHE A 259 -9.83 20.65 10.09
C PHE A 259 -8.90 21.26 9.02
N MET A 260 -8.95 20.73 7.79
CA MET A 260 -8.20 21.28 6.65
C MET A 260 -8.58 22.73 6.34
N PHE A 261 -9.89 23.03 6.33
CA PHE A 261 -10.37 24.40 6.13
C PHE A 261 -9.81 25.38 7.15
N ARG A 262 -9.80 25.00 8.44
CA ARG A 262 -9.26 25.84 9.52
C ARG A 262 -7.76 26.09 9.36
N ILE A 263 -6.99 25.04 9.06
CA ILE A 263 -5.54 25.16 8.85
C ILE A 263 -5.26 26.08 7.66
N TYR A 264 -5.86 25.84 6.49
CA TYR A 264 -5.58 26.65 5.30
C TYR A 264 -6.05 28.10 5.41
N THR A 265 -7.11 28.37 6.19
CA THR A 265 -7.58 29.74 6.44
C THR A 265 -6.95 30.41 7.66
N GLY A 266 -5.97 29.77 8.32
CA GLY A 266 -5.29 30.31 9.50
C GLY A 266 -6.16 30.39 10.76
N LYS A 267 -7.28 29.66 10.82
CA LYS A 267 -8.14 29.56 11.99
C LYS A 267 -7.55 28.61 13.02
N GLN A 268 -7.85 28.86 14.28
CA GLN A 268 -7.35 28.00 15.37
C GLN A 268 -7.90 26.59 15.32
N THR A 269 -6.99 25.61 15.55
CA THR A 269 -7.26 24.20 15.74
C THR A 269 -6.63 23.74 17.06
N PHE A 270 -6.87 22.51 17.49
CA PHE A 270 -6.22 21.94 18.69
C PHE A 270 -4.69 21.82 18.54
N LEU A 271 -4.15 21.79 17.30
CA LEU A 271 -2.72 21.75 17.01
C LEU A 271 -2.08 23.15 16.85
N SER A 272 -2.87 24.20 16.81
CA SER A 272 -2.40 25.58 16.61
C SER A 272 -1.34 26.03 17.63
N PRO A 273 -1.39 25.66 18.91
CA PRO A 273 -0.36 26.04 19.89
C PRO A 273 1.04 25.55 19.50
N VAL A 274 1.16 24.45 18.76
CA VAL A 274 2.43 23.89 18.29
C VAL A 274 2.78 24.41 16.90
N PHE A 275 1.84 24.35 15.96
CA PHE A 275 2.12 24.61 14.55
C PHE A 275 2.26 26.09 14.21
N ILE A 276 1.50 27.00 14.84
CA ILE A 276 1.61 28.42 14.53
C ILE A 276 3.00 29.00 14.90
N PRO A 277 3.55 28.74 16.09
CA PRO A 277 4.91 29.18 16.41
C PRO A 277 5.97 28.57 15.51
N LEU A 278 5.83 27.28 15.17
CA LEU A 278 6.76 26.56 14.31
C LEU A 278 6.69 27.09 12.86
N GLU A 279 5.49 27.32 12.32
CA GLU A 279 5.28 27.95 11.01
C GLU A 279 5.96 29.32 10.94
N GLY A 280 5.72 30.17 11.96
CA GLY A 280 6.31 31.50 12.03
C GLY A 280 7.84 31.46 12.11
N TRP A 281 8.41 30.54 12.87
CA TRP A 281 9.85 30.34 12.99
C TRP A 281 10.46 29.86 11.66
N LEU A 282 9.86 28.84 11.02
CA LEU A 282 10.33 28.30 9.74
C LEU A 282 10.32 29.37 8.66
N LEU A 283 9.22 30.11 8.50
CA LEU A 283 9.11 31.18 7.50
C LEU A 283 10.12 32.29 7.74
N LYS A 284 10.36 32.66 9.00
CA LYS A 284 11.36 33.69 9.36
C LYS A 284 12.78 33.23 8.99
N VAL A 285 13.17 32.00 9.30
CA VAL A 285 14.49 31.43 8.99
C VAL A 285 14.70 31.34 7.46
N CYS A 286 13.65 30.97 6.73
CA CYS A 286 13.69 30.91 5.27
C CYS A 286 13.73 32.29 4.60
N GLY A 287 13.35 33.36 5.32
CA GLY A 287 13.18 34.68 4.76
C GLY A 287 11.95 34.79 3.86
N ALA A 288 10.97 33.92 4.04
CA ALA A 288 9.68 33.99 3.39
C ALA A 288 8.72 34.79 4.29
N GLY A 289 8.20 35.92 3.79
CA GLY A 289 7.25 36.74 4.56
C GLY A 289 5.91 36.00 4.67
N SER A 290 5.39 35.83 5.90
CA SER A 290 4.08 35.23 6.13
C SER A 290 2.92 36.01 5.53
N ASP A 291 3.07 37.33 5.44
CA ASP A 291 2.01 38.25 5.06
C ASP A 291 2.06 38.69 3.58
N THR A 292 3.07 38.23 2.82
CA THR A 292 3.22 38.54 1.40
C THR A 292 2.49 37.51 0.56
N GLU A 293 1.37 37.91 -0.04
CA GLU A 293 0.70 37.08 -1.04
C GLU A 293 1.43 37.13 -2.40
N MET A 294 1.44 36.02 -3.11
CA MET A 294 2.07 35.86 -4.42
C MET A 294 1.03 35.95 -5.53
N ASP A 295 1.40 36.51 -6.67
CA ASP A 295 0.67 36.33 -7.91
C ASP A 295 0.92 34.90 -8.47
N TRP A 296 0.20 34.53 -9.52
CA TRP A 296 0.32 33.19 -10.09
C TRP A 296 1.74 32.90 -10.63
N LYS A 297 2.49 33.89 -11.10
CA LYS A 297 3.84 33.73 -11.63
C LYS A 297 4.84 33.45 -10.52
N GLU A 298 4.81 34.28 -9.47
CA GLU A 298 5.67 34.07 -8.29
C GLU A 298 5.37 32.72 -7.62
N PHE A 299 4.09 32.36 -7.51
CA PHE A 299 3.66 31.05 -6.94
C PHE A 299 4.19 29.89 -7.76
N THR A 300 4.01 29.91 -9.09
CA THR A 300 4.50 28.85 -9.99
C THR A 300 6.02 28.75 -9.95
N VAL A 301 6.75 29.86 -9.94
CA VAL A 301 8.22 29.85 -9.84
C VAL A 301 8.67 29.28 -8.50
N ALA A 302 8.02 29.64 -7.39
CA ALA A 302 8.34 29.08 -6.07
C ALA A 302 8.14 27.55 -6.03
N MET A 303 7.01 27.09 -6.54
CA MET A 303 6.68 25.65 -6.66
C MET A 303 7.70 24.91 -7.52
N MET A 304 8.01 25.42 -8.73
CA MET A 304 8.95 24.77 -9.64
C MET A 304 10.38 24.71 -9.07
N VAL A 305 10.85 25.79 -8.44
CA VAL A 305 12.18 25.81 -7.80
C VAL A 305 12.24 24.78 -6.66
N PHE A 306 11.18 24.69 -5.85
CA PHE A 306 11.11 23.70 -4.77
C PHE A 306 11.13 22.27 -5.31
N SER A 307 10.34 21.96 -6.33
CA SER A 307 10.28 20.63 -6.96
C SER A 307 11.60 20.24 -7.61
N VAL A 308 12.28 21.17 -8.31
CA VAL A 308 13.60 20.90 -8.91
C VAL A 308 14.66 20.60 -7.85
N ILE A 309 14.61 21.28 -6.68
CA ILE A 309 15.51 20.97 -5.55
C ILE A 309 15.22 19.56 -5.03
N GLY A 310 13.94 19.20 -4.91
CA GLY A 310 13.55 17.84 -4.51
C GLY A 310 14.07 16.77 -5.48
N ILE A 311 13.91 16.97 -6.79
CA ILE A 311 14.44 16.08 -7.82
C ILE A 311 15.96 15.95 -7.68
N ALA A 312 16.69 17.07 -7.61
CA ALA A 312 18.14 17.06 -7.48
C ALA A 312 18.60 16.32 -6.21
N PHE A 313 17.90 16.53 -5.09
CA PHE A 313 18.22 15.87 -3.82
C PHE A 313 18.05 14.36 -3.89
N VAL A 314 16.91 13.87 -4.37
CA VAL A 314 16.64 12.43 -4.48
C VAL A 314 17.58 11.77 -5.49
N PHE A 315 17.85 12.45 -6.62
CA PHE A 315 18.83 11.98 -7.61
C PHE A 315 20.21 11.78 -6.99
N ILE A 316 20.76 12.82 -6.36
CA ILE A 316 22.09 12.77 -5.73
C ILE A 316 22.12 11.71 -4.62
N LEU A 317 21.09 11.62 -3.80
CA LEU A 317 21.04 10.66 -2.68
C LEU A 317 21.17 9.21 -3.16
N GLN A 318 20.52 8.85 -4.27
CA GLN A 318 20.59 7.52 -4.87
C GLN A 318 21.98 7.21 -5.47
N GLU A 319 22.62 8.20 -6.10
CA GLU A 319 23.97 8.06 -6.68
C GLU A 319 25.06 7.84 -5.62
N VAL A 320 24.87 8.41 -4.42
CA VAL A 320 25.89 8.38 -3.36
C VAL A 320 25.54 7.45 -2.20
N GLN A 321 24.41 6.73 -2.25
CA GLN A 321 23.89 5.95 -1.13
C GLN A 321 24.88 4.93 -0.57
N GLN A 322 25.78 4.39 -1.40
CA GLN A 322 26.80 3.43 -0.98
C GLN A 322 27.78 3.99 0.08
N TYR A 323 27.94 5.32 0.13
CA TYR A 323 28.83 6.00 1.08
C TYR A 323 28.10 6.52 2.33
N LEU A 324 26.78 6.36 2.38
CA LEU A 324 25.93 6.91 3.43
C LEU A 324 25.62 5.87 4.49
N PRO A 325 25.31 6.29 5.74
CA PRO A 325 24.90 5.38 6.81
C PRO A 325 23.52 4.78 6.52
N LEU A 326 23.07 3.83 7.36
CA LEU A 326 21.81 3.12 7.24
C LEU A 326 21.65 2.39 5.89
N ASN A 327 22.74 1.76 5.45
CA ASN A 327 22.80 0.90 4.27
C ASN A 327 23.22 -0.53 4.65
N PRO A 328 22.40 -1.28 5.42
CA PRO A 328 22.75 -2.61 5.89
C PRO A 328 22.85 -3.65 4.77
N LEU A 329 22.24 -3.38 3.62
CA LEU A 329 22.29 -4.22 2.43
C LEU A 329 23.55 -3.98 1.57
N ALA A 330 24.39 -3.03 1.95
CA ALA A 330 25.52 -2.56 1.14
C ALA A 330 25.10 -2.22 -0.31
N ALA A 331 23.90 -1.64 -0.48
CA ALA A 331 23.38 -1.24 -1.79
C ALA A 331 24.35 -0.29 -2.48
N GLY A 332 24.67 -0.60 -3.74
CA GLY A 332 25.52 0.22 -4.59
C GLY A 332 24.84 1.51 -5.06
N PRO A 333 25.49 2.33 -5.92
CA PRO A 333 24.85 3.47 -6.55
C PRO A 333 23.76 2.97 -7.50
N VAL A 334 22.62 3.67 -7.54
CA VAL A 334 21.58 3.43 -8.55
C VAL A 334 22.07 4.02 -9.88
N SER A 335 21.75 3.40 -11.01
CA SER A 335 22.13 3.94 -12.32
C SER A 335 21.51 5.33 -12.54
N TRP A 336 22.22 6.22 -13.24
CA TRP A 336 21.82 7.63 -13.37
C TRP A 336 20.45 7.84 -14.01
N ASP A 337 20.09 7.01 -14.98
CA ASP A 337 18.81 7.04 -15.68
C ASP A 337 17.66 6.60 -14.76
N LEU A 338 17.87 5.55 -13.98
CA LEU A 338 16.92 5.08 -12.98
C LEU A 338 16.81 6.07 -11.80
N SER A 339 17.94 6.64 -11.34
CA SER A 339 17.95 7.67 -10.30
C SER A 339 17.17 8.92 -10.72
N LEU A 340 17.33 9.35 -11.98
CA LEU A 340 16.58 10.49 -12.52
C LEU A 340 15.09 10.18 -12.65
N ASN A 341 14.74 8.99 -13.18
CA ASN A 341 13.37 8.54 -13.30
C ASN A 341 12.67 8.54 -11.93
N THR A 342 13.29 7.90 -10.93
CA THR A 342 12.78 7.82 -9.56
C THR A 342 12.64 9.22 -8.94
N ALA A 343 13.64 10.08 -9.10
CA ALA A 343 13.62 11.43 -8.53
C ALA A 343 12.47 12.29 -9.09
N VAL A 344 12.28 12.26 -10.41
CA VAL A 344 11.16 12.96 -11.06
C VAL A 344 9.83 12.36 -10.62
N SER A 345 9.72 11.04 -10.62
CA SER A 345 8.53 10.30 -10.23
C SER A 345 8.06 10.66 -8.81
N PHE A 346 8.95 10.64 -7.83
CA PHE A 346 8.61 10.98 -6.45
C PHE A 346 8.32 12.47 -6.23
N ALA A 347 9.03 13.36 -6.92
CA ALA A 347 8.79 14.80 -6.81
C ALA A 347 7.46 15.24 -7.45
N THR A 348 6.92 14.48 -8.40
CA THR A 348 5.65 14.75 -9.07
C THR A 348 4.45 13.99 -8.48
N ASN A 349 4.64 13.26 -7.39
CA ASN A 349 3.63 12.40 -6.74
C ASN A 349 3.20 11.19 -7.60
N THR A 350 3.99 10.80 -8.59
CA THR A 350 3.73 9.60 -9.42
C THR A 350 4.19 8.33 -8.73
N ASN A 351 5.35 8.37 -8.10
CA ASN A 351 5.97 7.34 -7.26
C ASN A 351 6.23 5.99 -7.95
N TRP A 352 6.38 5.96 -9.25
CA TRP A 352 6.80 4.78 -9.98
C TRP A 352 8.23 4.40 -9.62
N GLN A 353 8.42 3.11 -9.36
CA GLN A 353 9.70 2.48 -9.03
C GLN A 353 9.99 1.37 -10.03
N PHE A 354 11.08 1.48 -10.75
CA PHE A 354 11.51 0.49 -11.74
C PHE A 354 12.71 -0.31 -11.23
N TYR A 355 12.65 -0.75 -9.98
CA TYR A 355 13.66 -1.51 -9.25
C TYR A 355 13.00 -2.29 -8.11
N VAL A 356 13.71 -3.30 -7.60
CA VAL A 356 13.36 -4.03 -6.39
C VAL A 356 13.94 -3.28 -5.18
N PRO A 357 13.10 -2.60 -4.37
CA PRO A 357 13.60 -1.76 -3.27
C PRO A 357 14.42 -2.53 -2.25
N GLU A 358 14.05 -3.78 -1.96
CA GLU A 358 14.69 -4.67 -0.98
C GLU A 358 16.17 -4.88 -1.24
N THR A 359 16.63 -4.79 -2.50
CA THR A 359 18.02 -5.01 -2.89
C THR A 359 18.69 -3.78 -3.47
N THR A 360 17.94 -2.73 -3.83
CA THR A 360 18.47 -1.59 -4.60
C THR A 360 18.64 -0.33 -3.76
N ILE A 361 17.76 -0.10 -2.76
CA ILE A 361 17.66 1.19 -2.06
C ILE A 361 17.99 1.06 -0.58
N SER A 362 18.92 1.92 -0.09
CA SER A 362 19.27 1.99 1.33
C SER A 362 18.14 2.57 2.19
N TYR A 363 18.12 2.24 3.48
CA TYR A 363 17.13 2.80 4.43
C TYR A 363 17.20 4.32 4.50
N LEU A 364 18.41 4.90 4.40
CA LEU A 364 18.55 6.35 4.39
C LEU A 364 17.90 6.97 3.15
N THR A 365 18.07 6.35 1.99
CA THR A 365 17.41 6.80 0.73
C THR A 365 15.89 6.66 0.82
N GLN A 366 15.38 5.58 1.39
CA GLN A 366 13.95 5.41 1.65
C GLN A 366 13.41 6.54 2.53
N MET A 367 14.08 6.83 3.67
CA MET A 367 13.60 7.82 4.63
C MET A 367 13.78 9.26 4.17
N MET A 368 15.02 9.66 3.82
CA MET A 368 15.36 11.06 3.52
C MET A 368 15.04 11.44 2.08
N GLY A 369 15.03 10.46 1.16
CA GLY A 369 14.67 10.67 -0.24
C GLY A 369 13.18 10.46 -0.45
N LEU A 370 12.75 9.21 -0.45
CA LEU A 370 11.43 8.80 -0.93
C LEU A 370 10.30 9.23 0.02
N ALA A 371 10.39 8.92 1.32
CA ALA A 371 9.36 9.33 2.29
C ALA A 371 9.24 10.85 2.43
N VAL A 372 10.35 11.59 2.33
CA VAL A 372 10.32 13.06 2.28
C VAL A 372 9.51 13.55 1.08
N GLN A 373 9.75 12.99 -0.11
CA GLN A 373 8.99 13.37 -1.29
C GLN A 373 7.51 13.00 -1.17
N ASN A 374 7.16 11.90 -0.53
CA ASN A 374 5.77 11.54 -0.27
C ASN A 374 5.04 12.65 0.51
N PHE A 375 5.69 13.25 1.52
CA PHE A 375 5.13 14.41 2.22
C PHE A 375 5.11 15.67 1.35
N MET A 376 6.23 15.95 0.67
CA MET A 376 6.41 17.21 -0.07
C MET A 376 5.50 17.28 -1.28
N SER A 377 5.46 16.24 -2.11
CA SER A 377 4.66 16.20 -3.33
C SER A 377 3.16 16.28 -3.02
N ALA A 378 2.70 15.55 -1.99
CA ALA A 378 1.33 15.63 -1.51
C ALA A 378 0.98 17.06 -1.00
N ALA A 379 1.86 17.67 -0.19
CA ALA A 379 1.64 19.04 0.30
C ALA A 379 1.67 20.08 -0.84
N VAL A 380 2.50 19.89 -1.87
CA VAL A 380 2.50 20.73 -3.09
C VAL A 380 1.15 20.62 -3.81
N GLY A 381 0.63 19.41 -4.02
CA GLY A 381 -0.67 19.19 -4.65
C GLY A 381 -1.80 19.90 -3.92
N MET A 382 -1.85 19.79 -2.58
CA MET A 382 -2.82 20.52 -1.76
C MET A 382 -2.63 22.04 -1.81
N ALA A 383 -1.39 22.53 -1.82
CA ALA A 383 -1.12 23.96 -1.93
C ALA A 383 -1.60 24.55 -3.26
N VAL A 384 -1.38 23.82 -4.36
CA VAL A 384 -1.88 24.18 -5.70
C VAL A 384 -3.41 24.20 -5.72
N LEU A 385 -4.08 23.21 -5.12
CA LEU A 385 -5.54 23.19 -5.02
C LEU A 385 -6.06 24.42 -4.28
N VAL A 386 -5.47 24.78 -3.14
CA VAL A 386 -5.91 25.94 -2.35
C VAL A 386 -5.69 27.25 -3.14
N ALA A 387 -4.55 27.39 -3.82
CA ALA A 387 -4.29 28.53 -4.70
C ALA A 387 -5.33 28.62 -5.84
N PHE A 388 -5.69 27.48 -6.42
CA PHE A 388 -6.74 27.39 -7.45
C PHE A 388 -8.11 27.82 -6.90
N ILE A 389 -8.49 27.36 -5.70
CA ILE A 389 -9.73 27.78 -5.03
C ILE A 389 -9.73 29.30 -4.75
N TYR A 390 -8.60 29.88 -4.35
CA TYR A 390 -8.48 31.34 -4.17
C TYR A 390 -8.69 32.08 -5.48
N GLY A 391 -8.21 31.57 -6.61
CA GLY A 391 -8.45 32.11 -7.93
C GLY A 391 -9.94 32.23 -8.29
N PHE A 392 -10.76 31.27 -7.87
CA PHE A 392 -12.23 31.30 -8.08
C PHE A 392 -12.99 32.12 -7.06
N SER A 393 -12.58 32.11 -5.81
CA SER A 393 -13.36 32.68 -4.71
C SER A 393 -13.10 34.15 -4.49
N ARG A 394 -11.94 34.68 -4.90
CA ARG A 394 -11.53 36.06 -4.68
C ARG A 394 -11.83 36.91 -5.90
N ARG A 395 -12.74 37.90 -5.76
CA ARG A 395 -13.20 38.73 -6.89
C ARG A 395 -12.35 39.97 -7.17
N SER A 396 -11.47 40.39 -6.24
CA SER A 396 -10.82 41.70 -6.28
C SER A 396 -9.30 41.67 -6.14
N THR A 397 -8.68 40.48 -6.12
CA THR A 397 -7.23 40.33 -5.95
C THR A 397 -6.63 39.56 -7.11
N LEU A 398 -5.39 39.90 -7.48
CA LEU A 398 -4.59 39.17 -8.46
C LEU A 398 -3.69 38.11 -7.78
N THR A 399 -3.79 37.97 -6.46
CA THR A 399 -2.96 37.09 -5.66
C THR A 399 -3.73 35.79 -5.32
N ILE A 400 -3.00 34.68 -5.28
CA ILE A 400 -3.53 33.34 -5.07
C ILE A 400 -3.01 32.67 -3.78
N GLY A 401 -2.44 33.45 -2.87
CA GLY A 401 -1.86 33.00 -1.61
C GLY A 401 -0.34 32.99 -1.64
N ASN A 402 0.27 32.41 -0.60
CA ASN A 402 1.71 32.28 -0.49
C ASN A 402 2.07 30.79 -0.52
N PHE A 403 2.87 30.38 -1.52
CA PHE A 403 3.25 28.97 -1.71
C PHE A 403 3.87 28.35 -0.45
N TRP A 404 4.79 29.05 0.22
CA TRP A 404 5.51 28.54 1.38
C TRP A 404 4.60 28.30 2.59
N VAL A 405 3.64 29.21 2.79
CA VAL A 405 2.62 29.06 3.85
C VAL A 405 1.70 27.89 3.54
N LEU A 406 1.21 27.78 2.29
CA LEU A 406 0.29 26.70 1.90
C LEU A 406 0.97 25.34 1.93
N LEU A 407 2.24 25.26 1.53
CA LEU A 407 3.06 24.04 1.62
C LEU A 407 3.18 23.57 3.08
N LEU A 408 3.60 24.45 3.99
CA LEU A 408 3.72 24.15 5.41
C LEU A 408 2.39 23.66 6.00
N ARG A 409 1.29 24.33 5.67
CA ARG A 409 -0.04 23.94 6.13
C ARG A 409 -0.47 22.56 5.61
N GLY A 410 -0.04 22.18 4.40
CA GLY A 410 -0.16 20.81 3.90
C GLY A 410 0.58 19.80 4.79
N ILE A 411 1.82 20.10 5.16
CA ILE A 411 2.60 19.25 6.08
C ILE A 411 1.93 19.14 7.47
N TRP A 412 1.37 20.25 8.00
CA TRP A 412 0.65 20.23 9.29
C TRP A 412 -0.64 19.40 9.27
N ILE A 413 -1.21 19.15 8.10
CA ILE A 413 -2.33 18.21 7.92
C ILE A 413 -1.81 16.79 7.86
N LEU A 414 -0.83 16.52 7.01
CA LEU A 414 -0.36 15.17 6.71
C LEU A 414 0.41 14.52 7.87
N LEU A 415 1.33 15.25 8.51
CA LEU A 415 2.26 14.71 9.49
C LEU A 415 1.59 14.07 10.72
N PRO A 416 0.64 14.72 11.43
CA PRO A 416 0.02 14.11 12.61
C PRO A 416 -0.84 12.90 12.27
N ILE A 417 -1.49 12.89 11.12
CA ILE A 417 -2.34 11.77 10.68
C ILE A 417 -1.46 10.59 10.29
N SER A 418 -0.40 10.83 9.49
CA SER A 418 0.58 9.79 9.14
C SER A 418 1.24 9.19 10.37
N PHE A 419 1.52 10.00 11.40
CA PHE A 419 2.08 9.50 12.65
C PHE A 419 1.16 8.49 13.35
N VAL A 420 -0.13 8.77 13.42
CA VAL A 420 -1.11 7.85 14.01
C VAL A 420 -1.23 6.58 13.16
N ILE A 421 -1.35 6.72 11.83
CA ILE A 421 -1.43 5.58 10.91
C ILE A 421 -0.19 4.69 11.04
N ALA A 422 1.02 5.27 11.09
CA ALA A 422 2.26 4.52 11.23
C ALA A 422 2.27 3.65 12.50
N LEU A 423 1.85 4.19 13.64
CA LEU A 423 1.79 3.43 14.89
C LEU A 423 0.76 2.29 14.83
N VAL A 424 -0.37 2.52 14.15
CA VAL A 424 -1.36 1.46 13.95
C VAL A 424 -0.82 0.38 13.02
N LEU A 425 -0.14 0.74 11.93
CA LEU A 425 0.48 -0.23 11.02
C LEU A 425 1.54 -1.08 11.76
N VAL A 426 2.39 -0.46 12.59
CA VAL A 426 3.35 -1.22 13.42
C VAL A 426 2.61 -2.20 14.34
N SER A 427 1.52 -1.78 14.99
CA SER A 427 0.76 -2.68 15.85
C SER A 427 0.19 -3.91 15.12
N GLN A 428 0.07 -3.83 13.80
CA GLN A 428 -0.40 -4.92 12.95
C GLN A 428 0.73 -5.81 12.39
N GLY A 429 2.00 -5.47 12.61
CA GLY A 429 3.15 -6.25 12.15
C GLY A 429 4.02 -5.57 11.08
N THR A 430 3.69 -4.36 10.65
CA THR A 430 4.53 -3.61 9.73
C THR A 430 5.86 -3.22 10.39
N PRO A 431 7.04 -3.60 9.85
CA PRO A 431 8.32 -3.33 10.49
C PRO A 431 8.62 -1.83 10.62
N GLN A 432 9.25 -1.47 11.73
CA GLN A 432 9.78 -0.14 11.97
C GLN A 432 11.08 -0.25 12.76
N THR A 433 12.16 -0.63 12.09
CA THR A 433 13.46 -0.92 12.68
C THR A 433 14.59 -0.41 11.78
N PHE A 434 15.75 -0.16 12.38
CA PHE A 434 17.01 0.11 11.66
C PHE A 434 17.94 -1.11 11.65
N GLY A 435 17.49 -2.24 12.21
CA GLY A 435 18.15 -3.52 12.05
C GLY A 435 18.23 -3.91 10.57
N GLY A 436 19.30 -4.59 10.18
CA GLY A 436 19.42 -5.14 8.84
C GLY A 436 18.46 -6.32 8.60
N PRO A 437 18.52 -6.96 7.44
CA PRO A 437 17.77 -8.17 7.17
C PRO A 437 18.14 -9.28 8.15
N VAL A 438 17.19 -10.14 8.44
CA VAL A 438 17.36 -11.27 9.37
C VAL A 438 17.41 -12.57 8.56
N THR A 439 18.52 -13.30 8.65
CA THR A 439 18.65 -14.61 8.00
C THR A 439 18.10 -15.71 8.92
N VAL A 440 17.16 -16.50 8.39
CA VAL A 440 16.51 -17.61 9.09
C VAL A 440 16.70 -18.92 8.34
N PRO A 441 16.70 -20.08 9.02
CA PRO A 441 16.73 -21.36 8.32
C PRO A 441 15.42 -21.61 7.58
N ILE A 442 15.50 -22.28 6.42
CA ILE A 442 14.34 -22.83 5.72
C ILE A 442 14.07 -24.23 6.30
N LEU A 443 12.85 -24.46 6.79
CA LEU A 443 12.46 -25.74 7.42
C LEU A 443 12.52 -26.90 6.43
N ASN A 444 12.17 -26.66 5.18
CA ASN A 444 12.27 -27.62 4.08
C ASN A 444 13.17 -27.06 2.96
N PRO A 445 14.52 -27.30 2.99
CA PRO A 445 15.45 -26.77 2.03
C PRO A 445 15.05 -27.06 0.57
N VAL A 446 15.28 -26.09 -0.32
CA VAL A 446 14.90 -26.17 -1.74
C VAL A 446 16.10 -25.88 -2.64
N ASN A 447 16.05 -26.29 -3.89
CA ASN A 447 17.04 -25.91 -4.88
C ASN A 447 16.65 -24.58 -5.55
N ASP A 448 17.68 -23.74 -5.81
CA ASP A 448 17.50 -22.57 -6.64
C ASP A 448 17.36 -22.92 -8.13
N SER A 449 17.09 -21.92 -8.97
CA SER A 449 16.98 -22.09 -10.42
C SER A 449 18.25 -22.65 -11.10
N ASN A 450 19.39 -22.63 -10.41
CA ASN A 450 20.67 -23.18 -10.88
C ASN A 450 20.95 -24.57 -10.32
N GLY A 451 20.06 -25.13 -9.48
CA GLY A 451 20.20 -26.43 -8.84
C GLY A 451 21.03 -26.42 -7.55
N ASN A 452 21.39 -25.26 -6.99
CA ASN A 452 22.09 -25.18 -5.70
C ASN A 452 21.10 -25.32 -4.55
N LEU A 453 21.47 -26.07 -3.52
CA LEU A 453 20.65 -26.21 -2.31
C LEU A 453 20.67 -24.93 -1.48
N VAL A 454 19.49 -24.38 -1.25
CA VAL A 454 19.28 -23.19 -0.40
C VAL A 454 18.65 -23.64 0.92
N THR A 455 19.32 -23.29 2.02
CA THR A 455 18.96 -23.69 3.39
C THR A 455 18.54 -22.52 4.27
N THR A 456 18.62 -21.29 3.76
CA THR A 456 18.32 -20.06 4.51
C THR A 456 17.50 -19.10 3.68
N GLN A 457 16.63 -18.33 4.35
CA GLN A 457 15.85 -17.23 3.81
C GLN A 457 16.29 -15.93 4.48
N SER A 458 16.44 -14.86 3.71
CA SER A 458 16.78 -13.53 4.23
C SER A 458 15.50 -12.69 4.27
N LEU A 459 15.09 -12.26 5.46
CA LEU A 459 13.89 -11.44 5.70
C LEU A 459 14.29 -9.97 5.63
N SER A 460 13.86 -9.25 4.60
CA SER A 460 14.09 -7.82 4.46
C SER A 460 13.23 -7.05 5.46
N LEU A 461 13.87 -6.24 6.32
CA LEU A 461 13.21 -5.38 7.30
C LEU A 461 13.51 -3.91 6.96
N GLY A 462 13.07 -3.00 7.85
CA GLY A 462 13.42 -1.58 7.73
C GLY A 462 12.44 -0.64 8.44
N PRO A 463 12.64 0.69 8.32
CA PRO A 463 11.73 1.71 8.85
C PRO A 463 10.51 1.89 7.92
N ALA A 464 9.76 0.81 7.66
CA ALA A 464 8.74 0.74 6.62
C ALA A 464 7.45 1.48 7.01
N ALA A 465 6.92 1.27 8.22
CA ALA A 465 5.62 1.80 8.63
C ALA A 465 5.51 3.33 8.48
N SER A 466 6.59 4.06 8.80
CA SER A 466 6.61 5.52 8.68
C SER A 466 6.46 5.99 7.22
N GLN A 467 7.01 5.27 6.25
CA GLN A 467 6.86 5.57 4.82
C GLN A 467 5.49 5.13 4.30
N ILE A 468 5.03 3.93 4.67
CA ILE A 468 3.74 3.39 4.23
C ILE A 468 2.58 4.29 4.66
N ALA A 469 2.61 4.79 5.89
CA ALA A 469 1.57 5.70 6.39
C ALA A 469 1.39 6.95 5.52
N ILE A 470 2.49 7.61 5.14
CA ILE A 470 2.41 8.81 4.29
C ILE A 470 2.13 8.45 2.83
N LYS A 471 2.67 7.34 2.30
CA LYS A 471 2.40 6.95 0.91
C LYS A 471 0.91 6.70 0.66
N MET A 472 0.18 6.18 1.66
CA MET A 472 -1.28 5.99 1.57
C MET A 472 -2.02 7.30 1.74
N LEU A 473 -1.73 8.06 2.79
CA LEU A 473 -2.42 9.32 3.08
C LEU A 473 -2.16 10.39 2.02
N GLY A 474 -0.97 10.42 1.44
CA GLY A 474 -0.55 11.32 0.37
C GLY A 474 -0.96 10.84 -1.03
N THR A 475 -1.65 9.70 -1.16
CA THR A 475 -1.98 9.04 -2.44
C THR A 475 -0.76 8.93 -3.36
N ASN A 476 0.37 8.50 -2.79
CA ASN A 476 1.67 8.42 -3.47
C ASN A 476 1.89 7.08 -4.20
N GLY A 477 1.64 5.96 -3.51
CA GLY A 477 1.61 4.62 -4.07
C GLY A 477 2.91 3.85 -4.14
N GLY A 478 4.07 4.48 -4.08
CA GLY A 478 5.37 3.79 -4.10
C GLY A 478 5.57 2.89 -2.87
N GLY A 479 6.12 1.66 -3.05
CA GLY A 479 6.32 0.68 -1.99
C GLY A 479 7.68 0.81 -1.29
N PHE A 480 7.71 0.46 0.00
CA PHE A 480 8.96 0.18 0.71
C PHE A 480 9.55 -1.15 0.22
N PHE A 481 8.67 -2.11 -0.07
CA PHE A 481 8.96 -3.41 -0.68
C PHE A 481 8.38 -3.48 -2.11
N ASN A 482 8.92 -4.36 -2.95
CA ASN A 482 8.59 -4.44 -4.37
C ASN A 482 7.12 -4.83 -4.63
N ALA A 483 6.59 -5.80 -3.88
CA ALA A 483 5.19 -6.20 -4.01
C ALA A 483 4.20 -5.16 -3.44
N ASN A 484 4.69 -4.04 -2.91
CA ASN A 484 3.88 -2.95 -2.36
C ASN A 484 2.93 -3.48 -1.25
N SER A 485 1.68 -3.03 -1.19
CA SER A 485 0.71 -3.47 -0.17
C SER A 485 0.22 -4.92 -0.33
N ALA A 486 0.69 -5.68 -1.36
CA ALA A 486 0.61 -7.12 -1.36
C ALA A 486 1.66 -7.76 -0.44
N HIS A 487 2.80 -7.07 -0.21
CA HIS A 487 3.84 -7.56 0.69
C HIS A 487 3.31 -7.67 2.12
N PRO A 488 3.49 -8.83 2.80
CA PRO A 488 2.93 -9.01 4.14
C PRO A 488 3.47 -8.04 5.19
N TYR A 489 4.69 -7.52 5.02
CA TYR A 489 5.23 -6.48 5.90
C TYR A 489 4.72 -5.07 5.60
N GLU A 490 4.12 -4.80 4.44
CA GLU A 490 3.49 -3.49 4.21
C GLU A 490 2.05 -3.47 4.74
N ASN A 491 1.29 -4.53 4.45
CA ASN A 491 -0.13 -4.65 4.76
C ASN A 491 -0.43 -6.04 5.34
N PRO A 492 -0.06 -6.27 6.62
CA PRO A 492 -0.08 -7.61 7.21
C PRO A 492 -1.46 -8.18 7.49
N THR A 493 -2.45 -7.34 7.79
CA THR A 493 -3.74 -7.80 8.32
C THR A 493 -4.94 -7.17 7.61
N TRP A 494 -6.12 -7.71 7.86
CA TRP A 494 -7.37 -7.11 7.44
C TRP A 494 -7.52 -5.66 7.94
N LEU A 495 -7.11 -5.37 9.19
CA LEU A 495 -7.20 -4.03 9.77
C LEU A 495 -6.23 -3.06 9.11
N SER A 496 -5.00 -3.48 8.80
CA SER A 496 -4.06 -2.63 8.04
C SER A 496 -4.63 -2.31 6.66
N ASN A 497 -5.23 -3.29 5.96
CA ASN A 497 -5.86 -3.09 4.66
C ASN A 497 -7.02 -2.08 4.72
N LEU A 498 -7.87 -2.17 5.74
CA LEU A 498 -8.94 -1.20 5.97
C LEU A 498 -8.39 0.22 6.19
N ILE A 499 -7.35 0.35 7.00
CA ILE A 499 -6.73 1.65 7.32
C ILE A 499 -6.05 2.25 6.09
N GLU A 500 -5.36 1.44 5.28
CA GLU A 500 -4.76 1.89 4.03
C GLU A 500 -5.81 2.43 3.06
N ILE A 501 -6.92 1.71 2.86
CA ILE A 501 -8.04 2.14 2.03
C ILE A 501 -8.63 3.47 2.54
N ILE A 502 -8.84 3.58 3.85
CA ILE A 502 -9.35 4.82 4.46
C ILE A 502 -8.36 5.96 4.26
N ALA A 503 -7.06 5.73 4.46
CA ALA A 503 -6.02 6.74 4.28
C ALA A 503 -5.98 7.27 2.85
N ILE A 504 -6.08 6.39 1.84
CA ILE A 504 -6.12 6.76 0.43
C ILE A 504 -7.31 7.69 0.13
N LEU A 505 -8.49 7.38 0.64
CA LEU A 505 -9.71 8.12 0.32
C LEU A 505 -9.94 9.36 1.21
N LEU A 506 -9.39 9.40 2.43
CA LEU A 506 -9.73 10.39 3.46
C LEU A 506 -9.49 11.83 3.01
N ILE A 507 -8.30 12.13 2.50
CA ILE A 507 -7.97 13.50 2.06
C ILE A 507 -8.77 13.88 0.82
N PRO A 508 -8.79 13.11 -0.29
CA PRO A 508 -9.51 13.46 -1.50
C PRO A 508 -10.99 13.78 -1.27
N ILE A 509 -11.73 12.94 -0.54
CA ILE A 509 -13.15 13.18 -0.28
C ILE A 509 -13.38 14.41 0.62
N SER A 510 -12.52 14.60 1.62
CA SER A 510 -12.62 15.70 2.57
C SER A 510 -12.28 17.06 1.95
N LEU A 511 -11.45 17.08 0.89
CA LEU A 511 -11.16 18.28 0.10
C LEU A 511 -12.42 18.83 -0.59
N CYS A 512 -13.38 17.99 -0.97
CA CYS A 512 -14.66 18.45 -1.52
C CYS A 512 -15.47 19.25 -0.49
N PHE A 513 -15.49 18.82 0.77
CA PHE A 513 -16.12 19.57 1.85
C PHE A 513 -15.36 20.89 2.13
N MET A 514 -14.02 20.83 2.23
CA MET A 514 -13.17 22.00 2.40
C MET A 514 -13.41 23.02 1.28
N PHE A 515 -13.43 22.61 0.02
CA PHE A 515 -13.76 23.43 -1.13
C PHE A 515 -15.09 24.15 -0.94
N GLY A 516 -16.15 23.41 -0.60
CA GLY A 516 -17.46 23.99 -0.35
C GLY A 516 -17.45 25.06 0.73
N LYS A 517 -16.69 24.86 1.81
CA LYS A 517 -16.48 25.87 2.88
C LYS A 517 -15.75 27.10 2.37
N MET A 518 -14.69 26.92 1.58
CA MET A 518 -13.88 28.04 1.06
C MET A 518 -14.64 28.92 0.08
N ILE A 519 -15.53 28.35 -0.74
CA ILE A 519 -16.38 29.11 -1.68
C ILE A 519 -17.69 29.62 -1.04
N GLY A 520 -17.91 29.37 0.27
CA GLY A 520 -19.10 29.78 1.00
C GLY A 520 -20.36 28.95 0.72
N SER A 521 -20.25 27.76 0.12
CA SER A 521 -21.38 26.89 -0.19
C SER A 521 -21.03 25.41 -0.07
N VAL A 522 -21.21 24.84 1.12
CA VAL A 522 -21.00 23.40 1.38
C VAL A 522 -21.79 22.54 0.39
N LYS A 523 -23.01 22.97 0.00
CA LYS A 523 -23.85 22.24 -0.96
C LYS A 523 -23.14 22.02 -2.30
N LYS A 524 -22.38 23.02 -2.80
CA LYS A 524 -21.64 22.87 -4.06
C LYS A 524 -20.48 21.87 -3.92
N GLY A 525 -19.74 21.90 -2.81
CA GLY A 525 -18.70 20.92 -2.55
C GLY A 525 -19.26 19.49 -2.44
N MET A 526 -20.39 19.32 -1.75
CA MET A 526 -21.05 18.01 -1.66
C MET A 526 -21.62 17.55 -3.01
N ALA A 527 -22.06 18.46 -3.87
CA ALA A 527 -22.50 18.09 -5.22
C ALA A 527 -21.37 17.51 -6.06
N VAL A 528 -20.15 18.07 -5.95
CA VAL A 528 -18.95 17.52 -6.60
C VAL A 528 -18.65 16.12 -6.04
N LEU A 529 -18.66 15.93 -4.73
CA LEU A 529 -18.44 14.64 -4.09
C LEU A 529 -19.45 13.59 -4.56
N ILE A 530 -20.74 13.95 -4.61
CA ILE A 530 -21.81 13.04 -5.06
C ILE A 530 -21.58 12.66 -6.54
N ALA A 531 -21.20 13.60 -7.39
CA ALA A 531 -20.90 13.30 -8.80
C ALA A 531 -19.74 12.29 -8.93
N MET A 532 -18.66 12.47 -8.16
CA MET A 532 -17.56 11.51 -8.10
C MET A 532 -18.03 10.13 -7.60
N THR A 533 -18.87 10.09 -6.55
CA THR A 533 -19.40 8.84 -5.98
C THR A 533 -20.26 8.07 -6.99
N ILE A 534 -21.07 8.77 -7.77
CA ILE A 534 -21.93 8.15 -8.81
C ILE A 534 -21.07 7.49 -9.91
N LEU A 535 -19.91 8.03 -10.22
CA LEU A 535 -18.98 7.40 -11.16
C LEU A 535 -18.24 6.22 -10.52
N PHE A 536 -17.81 6.35 -9.27
CA PHE A 536 -17.02 5.36 -8.56
C PHE A 536 -17.77 4.06 -8.27
N LEU A 537 -19.00 4.14 -7.72
CA LEU A 537 -19.71 2.95 -7.24
C LEU A 537 -19.99 1.88 -8.31
N PRO A 538 -20.40 2.22 -9.55
CA PRO A 538 -20.53 1.22 -10.61
C PRO A 538 -19.20 0.54 -10.99
N LEU A 539 -18.09 1.29 -11.00
CA LEU A 539 -16.75 0.74 -11.29
C LEU A 539 -16.29 -0.20 -10.18
N LEU A 540 -16.51 0.17 -8.91
CA LEU A 540 -16.26 -0.70 -7.76
C LEU A 540 -17.06 -2.00 -7.86
N GLY A 541 -18.36 -1.91 -8.15
CA GLY A 541 -19.22 -3.09 -8.30
C GLY A 541 -18.79 -3.99 -9.46
N LEU A 542 -18.40 -3.41 -10.61
CA LEU A 542 -17.95 -4.16 -11.78
C LEU A 542 -16.61 -4.86 -11.52
N GLY A 543 -15.66 -4.17 -10.88
CA GLY A 543 -14.36 -4.74 -10.51
C GLY A 543 -14.51 -5.94 -9.57
N ILE A 544 -15.31 -5.81 -8.51
CA ILE A 544 -15.60 -6.90 -7.57
C ILE A 544 -16.29 -8.07 -8.30
N TYR A 545 -17.35 -7.80 -9.05
CA TYR A 545 -18.10 -8.82 -9.78
C TYR A 545 -17.21 -9.63 -10.74
N SER A 546 -16.28 -8.97 -11.41
CA SER A 546 -15.35 -9.61 -12.33
C SER A 546 -14.47 -10.66 -11.63
N GLU A 547 -13.93 -10.32 -10.47
CA GLU A 547 -12.98 -11.19 -9.77
C GLU A 547 -13.66 -12.34 -9.03
N MET A 548 -14.89 -12.13 -8.55
CA MET A 548 -15.67 -13.17 -7.88
C MET A 548 -16.04 -14.34 -8.81
N GLY A 549 -16.17 -14.10 -10.10
CA GLY A 549 -16.52 -15.12 -11.08
C GLY A 549 -15.47 -16.22 -11.29
N GLY A 550 -14.24 -16.01 -10.80
CA GLY A 550 -13.12 -16.91 -11.02
C GLY A 550 -12.66 -16.98 -12.50
N ASN A 551 -11.66 -17.80 -12.77
CA ASN A 551 -11.15 -18.04 -14.12
C ASN A 551 -11.88 -19.22 -14.78
N PRO A 552 -12.67 -19.01 -15.85
CA PRO A 552 -13.39 -20.10 -16.53
C PRO A 552 -12.46 -21.21 -17.06
N ALA A 553 -11.20 -20.90 -17.36
CA ALA A 553 -10.22 -21.88 -17.81
C ALA A 553 -9.85 -22.91 -16.74
N PHE A 554 -10.09 -22.62 -15.47
CA PHE A 554 -9.79 -23.52 -14.36
C PHE A 554 -10.91 -24.55 -14.10
N THR A 555 -12.15 -24.26 -14.50
CA THR A 555 -13.30 -25.16 -14.28
C THR A 555 -13.09 -26.58 -14.84
N PRO A 556 -12.59 -26.77 -16.08
CA PRO A 556 -12.37 -28.13 -16.60
C PRO A 556 -11.18 -28.85 -15.94
N LEU A 557 -10.36 -28.16 -15.17
CA LEU A 557 -9.16 -28.71 -14.52
C LEU A 557 -9.44 -29.33 -13.13
N GLY A 558 -10.69 -29.31 -12.67
CA GLY A 558 -11.05 -29.84 -11.33
C GLY A 558 -10.66 -28.90 -10.18
N ILE A 559 -10.61 -27.59 -10.43
CA ILE A 559 -10.30 -26.57 -9.44
C ILE A 559 -11.58 -26.01 -8.85
N ASP A 560 -11.66 -25.96 -7.51
CA ASP A 560 -12.76 -25.35 -6.78
C ASP A 560 -12.51 -23.85 -6.60
N GLN A 561 -13.32 -23.04 -7.28
CA GLN A 561 -13.35 -21.58 -7.20
C GLN A 561 -14.58 -21.06 -6.47
N THR A 562 -15.33 -21.95 -5.80
CA THR A 562 -16.58 -21.59 -5.12
C THR A 562 -16.27 -20.93 -3.77
N PRO A 563 -16.75 -19.72 -3.50
CA PRO A 563 -16.57 -19.11 -2.18
C PRO A 563 -17.32 -19.90 -1.11
N SER A 564 -16.66 -20.15 0.02
CA SER A 564 -17.20 -20.86 1.17
C SER A 564 -16.66 -20.25 2.47
N HIS A 565 -17.11 -20.75 3.62
CA HIS A 565 -16.54 -20.37 4.91
C HIS A 565 -15.11 -20.91 5.12
N LEU A 566 -14.58 -21.71 4.19
CA LEU A 566 -13.24 -22.28 4.25
C LEU A 566 -12.29 -21.72 3.18
N GLN A 567 -12.80 -21.01 2.18
CA GLN A 567 -11.99 -20.40 1.12
C GLN A 567 -12.68 -19.19 0.49
N PRO A 568 -11.94 -18.17 0.05
CA PRO A 568 -12.51 -16.99 -0.62
C PRO A 568 -13.07 -17.30 -2.02
N GLY A 569 -12.62 -18.39 -2.67
CA GLY A 569 -13.01 -18.72 -4.04
C GLY A 569 -12.54 -17.69 -5.07
N GLY A 570 -13.25 -17.56 -6.21
CA GLY A 570 -12.99 -16.54 -7.23
C GLY A 570 -11.62 -16.64 -7.91
N ASN A 571 -11.14 -15.53 -8.45
CA ASN A 571 -9.81 -15.42 -9.08
C ASN A 571 -8.74 -15.08 -8.05
N MET A 572 -8.06 -16.08 -7.50
CA MET A 572 -7.00 -15.92 -6.49
C MET A 572 -5.61 -15.66 -7.08
N GLU A 573 -5.43 -15.70 -8.42
CA GLU A 573 -4.14 -15.36 -9.00
C GLU A 573 -3.75 -13.92 -8.71
N GLY A 574 -2.53 -13.72 -8.23
CA GLY A 574 -2.00 -12.41 -7.87
C GLY A 574 -2.67 -11.73 -6.67
N LYS A 575 -3.37 -12.47 -5.81
CA LYS A 575 -4.04 -11.97 -4.59
C LYS A 575 -3.54 -12.72 -3.36
N GLU A 576 -3.74 -12.13 -2.18
CA GLU A 576 -3.34 -12.69 -0.90
C GLU A 576 -4.54 -13.34 -0.19
N VAL A 577 -4.33 -14.49 0.47
CA VAL A 577 -5.39 -15.22 1.18
C VAL A 577 -5.99 -14.37 2.30
N ARG A 578 -5.15 -13.66 3.07
CA ARG A 578 -5.57 -12.83 4.20
C ARG A 578 -6.59 -11.74 3.84
N PHE A 579 -6.65 -11.33 2.57
CA PHE A 579 -7.62 -10.34 2.09
C PHE A 579 -8.81 -10.98 1.37
N GLY A 580 -8.59 -12.08 0.66
CA GLY A 580 -9.59 -12.67 -0.23
C GLY A 580 -9.87 -11.82 -1.47
N ILE A 581 -11.01 -12.07 -2.11
CA ILE A 581 -11.35 -11.47 -3.42
C ILE A 581 -11.87 -10.04 -3.30
N VAL A 582 -12.89 -9.82 -2.47
CA VAL A 582 -13.62 -8.55 -2.43
C VAL A 582 -12.76 -7.39 -1.91
N PRO A 583 -12.02 -7.52 -0.80
CA PRO A 583 -11.10 -6.48 -0.35
C PRO A 583 -9.96 -6.22 -1.33
N SER A 584 -9.43 -7.24 -2.02
CA SER A 584 -8.40 -7.07 -3.05
C SER A 584 -8.92 -6.31 -4.27
N ALA A 585 -10.10 -6.68 -4.78
CA ALA A 585 -10.73 -5.98 -5.90
C ALA A 585 -11.12 -4.54 -5.53
N ALA A 586 -11.65 -4.32 -4.32
CA ALA A 586 -11.99 -2.99 -3.83
C ALA A 586 -10.74 -2.09 -3.71
N PHE A 587 -9.65 -2.62 -3.16
CA PHE A 587 -8.38 -1.88 -3.06
C PHE A 587 -7.88 -1.48 -4.45
N SER A 588 -7.91 -2.40 -5.41
CA SER A 588 -7.48 -2.16 -6.79
C SER A 588 -8.27 -1.02 -7.45
N VAL A 589 -9.61 -1.02 -7.35
CA VAL A 589 -10.45 0.07 -7.90
C VAL A 589 -10.19 1.39 -7.16
N ILE A 590 -10.05 1.36 -5.84
CA ILE A 590 -9.81 2.56 -5.02
C ILE A 590 -8.45 3.18 -5.37
N THR A 591 -7.40 2.38 -5.48
CA THR A 591 -6.07 2.88 -5.78
C THR A 591 -5.96 3.44 -7.20
N THR A 592 -6.65 2.86 -8.17
CA THR A 592 -6.63 3.32 -9.58
C THR A 592 -7.47 4.58 -9.77
N VAL A 593 -8.65 4.66 -9.18
CA VAL A 593 -9.52 5.84 -9.26
C VAL A 593 -8.93 7.06 -8.56
N THR A 594 -8.15 6.85 -7.49
CA THR A 594 -7.44 7.92 -6.77
C THR A 594 -6.05 8.22 -7.32
N SER A 595 -5.61 7.47 -8.34
CA SER A 595 -4.23 7.51 -8.87
C SER A 595 -3.17 7.36 -7.77
N CYS A 596 -3.49 6.61 -6.70
CA CYS A 596 -2.55 6.34 -5.62
C CYS A 596 -1.40 5.45 -6.10
N GLY A 597 -1.70 4.33 -6.78
CA GLY A 597 -0.71 3.38 -7.28
C GLY A 597 -0.26 2.32 -6.28
N ALA A 598 -0.68 2.37 -5.01
CA ALA A 598 -0.49 1.27 -4.08
C ALA A 598 -1.30 0.04 -4.55
N VAL A 599 -0.74 -1.17 -4.41
CA VAL A 599 -1.40 -2.40 -4.86
C VAL A 599 -1.31 -3.48 -3.78
N ASN A 600 -2.44 -4.10 -3.45
CA ASN A 600 -2.48 -5.29 -2.59
C ASN A 600 -2.75 -6.57 -3.38
N SER A 601 -2.84 -6.45 -4.71
CA SER A 601 -3.07 -7.54 -5.66
C SER A 601 -2.52 -7.13 -7.03
N MET A 602 -2.00 -8.08 -7.80
CA MET A 602 -1.35 -7.82 -9.08
C MET A 602 -2.38 -7.55 -10.17
N HIS A 603 -2.40 -6.33 -10.72
CA HIS A 603 -3.42 -5.85 -11.64
C HIS A 603 -3.45 -6.63 -12.96
N ASP A 604 -2.29 -7.08 -13.47
CA ASP A 604 -2.21 -7.88 -14.69
C ASP A 604 -2.85 -9.26 -14.54
N SER A 605 -3.03 -9.75 -13.31
CA SER A 605 -3.67 -11.03 -13.00
C SER A 605 -5.19 -10.93 -12.82
N PHE A 606 -5.78 -9.74 -12.96
CA PHE A 606 -7.22 -9.55 -12.89
C PHE A 606 -7.93 -10.11 -14.13
N MET A 607 -9.18 -10.51 -13.96
CA MET A 607 -10.04 -10.90 -15.07
C MET A 607 -10.22 -9.73 -16.07
N PRO A 608 -10.52 -9.97 -17.34
CA PRO A 608 -10.55 -8.92 -18.35
C PRO A 608 -11.44 -7.71 -18.03
N LEU A 609 -12.60 -7.93 -17.39
CA LEU A 609 -13.48 -6.83 -16.95
C LEU A 609 -12.90 -6.08 -15.76
N GLY A 610 -12.23 -6.76 -14.83
CA GLY A 610 -11.52 -6.13 -13.71
C GLY A 610 -10.37 -5.27 -14.20
N GLY A 611 -9.54 -5.78 -15.12
CA GLY A 611 -8.48 -5.02 -15.77
C GLY A 611 -9.00 -3.82 -16.58
N LEU A 612 -10.16 -3.96 -17.26
CA LEU A 612 -10.82 -2.84 -17.93
C LEU A 612 -11.17 -1.71 -16.94
N VAL A 613 -11.71 -2.05 -15.77
CA VAL A 613 -12.05 -1.04 -14.74
C VAL A 613 -10.80 -0.26 -14.33
N GLN A 614 -9.70 -0.95 -14.02
CA GLN A 614 -8.44 -0.32 -13.62
C GLN A 614 -7.90 0.63 -14.69
N ILE A 615 -7.86 0.19 -15.96
CA ILE A 615 -7.40 1.01 -17.09
C ILE A 615 -8.33 2.21 -17.28
N PHE A 616 -9.65 2.03 -17.17
CA PHE A 616 -10.63 3.09 -17.32
C PHE A 616 -10.49 4.14 -16.19
N ASP A 617 -10.29 3.70 -14.94
CA ASP A 617 -10.06 4.57 -13.80
C ASP A 617 -8.82 5.47 -14.00
N ILE A 618 -7.71 4.87 -14.45
CA ILE A 618 -6.48 5.61 -14.75
C ILE A 618 -6.72 6.60 -15.91
N GLN A 619 -7.48 6.21 -16.95
CA GLN A 619 -7.79 7.08 -18.08
C GLN A 619 -8.76 8.22 -17.74
N LEU A 620 -9.55 8.12 -16.66
CA LEU A 620 -10.34 9.25 -16.16
C LEU A 620 -9.46 10.44 -15.71
N GLY A 621 -8.14 10.27 -15.64
CA GLY A 621 -7.21 11.38 -15.44
C GLY A 621 -7.35 12.06 -14.08
N GLU A 622 -7.47 11.27 -13.02
CA GLU A 622 -7.58 11.75 -11.64
C GLU A 622 -8.80 12.65 -11.35
N ILE A 623 -9.89 12.48 -12.09
CA ILE A 623 -11.10 13.29 -11.89
C ILE A 623 -11.92 12.80 -10.69
N VAL A 624 -11.96 11.48 -10.46
CA VAL A 624 -12.78 10.84 -9.42
C VAL A 624 -11.90 10.51 -8.21
N TYR A 625 -12.04 11.26 -7.13
CA TYR A 625 -11.22 11.14 -5.90
C TYR A 625 -9.71 11.19 -6.13
N GLY A 626 -9.26 11.64 -7.30
CA GLY A 626 -7.86 11.57 -7.68
C GLY A 626 -6.97 12.44 -6.81
N GLY A 627 -5.90 11.86 -6.29
CA GLY A 627 -4.80 12.51 -5.59
C GLY A 627 -5.16 13.47 -4.46
N VAL A 628 -4.17 13.89 -3.70
CA VAL A 628 -4.34 14.90 -2.65
C VAL A 628 -4.37 16.32 -3.25
N GLY A 629 -5.46 16.64 -3.92
CA GLY A 629 -5.69 17.93 -4.56
C GLY A 629 -5.94 17.85 -6.06
N SER A 630 -5.21 17.01 -6.79
CA SER A 630 -5.30 16.88 -8.25
C SER A 630 -6.72 16.55 -8.73
N GLY A 631 -7.36 15.55 -8.17
CA GLY A 631 -8.71 15.14 -8.58
C GLY A 631 -9.74 16.24 -8.45
N LEU A 632 -9.69 17.03 -7.39
CA LEU A 632 -10.65 18.10 -7.21
C LEU A 632 -10.43 19.24 -8.20
N TYR A 633 -9.20 19.69 -8.44
CA TYR A 633 -9.01 20.75 -9.43
C TYR A 633 -9.24 20.26 -10.87
N CYS A 634 -8.90 19.01 -11.20
CA CYS A 634 -9.25 18.41 -12.49
C CYS A 634 -10.76 18.36 -12.69
N MET A 635 -11.53 17.89 -11.70
CA MET A 635 -12.99 17.91 -11.75
C MET A 635 -13.56 19.33 -11.91
N LEU A 636 -12.99 20.32 -11.20
CA LEU A 636 -13.43 21.70 -11.33
C LEU A 636 -13.14 22.29 -12.72
N VAL A 637 -12.00 21.97 -13.31
CA VAL A 637 -11.69 22.34 -14.71
C VAL A 637 -12.67 21.69 -15.69
N PHE A 638 -13.07 20.46 -15.41
CA PHE A 638 -14.02 19.74 -16.26
C PHE A 638 -15.45 20.32 -16.21
N ILE A 639 -15.83 20.92 -15.08
CA ILE A 639 -17.16 21.55 -14.88
C ILE A 639 -17.23 22.94 -15.53
N ILE A 640 -16.11 23.63 -15.69
CA ILE A 640 -16.03 25.00 -16.27
C ILE A 640 -15.96 24.95 -17.78
#